data_b9c7c82562cce0962ac43629725893cf
#
_entry.id   b9c7c82562cce0962ac43629725893cf
#
_cell.length_a   1.000
_cell.length_b   1.000
_cell.length_c   1.000
_cell.angle_alpha   90.00
_cell.angle_beta   90.00
_cell.angle_gamma   90.00
#
_symmetry.space_group_name_H-M   'P 1'
#
loop_
_entity.id
_entity.type
_entity.pdbx_description
1 polymer ?
#
loop_
_entity_poly.entity_id
_entity_poly.type
_entity_poly.pdbx_seq_one_letter_code
_entity_poly.pdbx_strand_id
1 'polypeptide(L)'
;MKIIKQKNSFFSLLFLLFCLFLFFPASVRAEDKTAEEYKRDYISQIYNSDDGLDGTAANCVFASEEGFIWVGCYAGLYRYDGREFKQFLINKTAMPVNDITEDKEGNLWIGTNGDGLFCYDGTNFTEIELNPDYNGVDTIERLFLDADGTVWVGTKAGLFSLDVLTGKVTEYEELQEMEISDIAQLSTGEMILVEKSGSLYLLEDGKASLLSLSDWGGKSLPRCLAAAESDTFYIGTDGEEILKADKSGKVEACCSGDALYCFNQIAEFEEGRYWVCSDAGIGLLQEGELSAIDVQATDSIESTCIDYQGNYWFASSRTGVCQLRESDISDMGAYWGRTEVINSIEKTEEGIYVGTDKGLYFYEGSQQKKNALTKLCGKDRIRQVYEDLEKRIWVATYASGIYIMDQDENITQLNSENSALTSDRIRSISEKEDGSFLIGTEEGAYLYKEEEGIQALTEDEELQKRRILDVREDIDGCVYIATDGYGIYVLDQNQKLSCYTKEDGLFSGSILKVVPSENLGGAWLVMGEGICHISEEGDIQRVTGLPTANCLDLMLTEEDEALIIASNGIFELEEKNLLAEEDISYKQISKEDGIRIDFTANARNDLDGEILYACRTSGAMAIDFSKEKKEVPIRLYLEGALADGEEVTMGEGSLILPADVHRLSISVRPINFVHRNISALYCLEGADEAEISSQDENIEESYTNLQGGDYTFTYKIIDNDSQKTLAELNLKIKKIYSFWEEPETKALLFFSVLLLILAGLLLMIYLVERRIKMRYSKRMREMREKELTHLAYNDLVTGAYSRNYYENEVDRIDSEKIYAGFSVSANYYSFYKINHGLLFVEEMLRDLVFTLQEHTQEEIKIFRISENIFYFWLREPVQLEVYIKELKEAFQETGEEKTPFSLAVGGSYKEEEESLRELMRSCEKMRRLDEKLAEAKFIEGKINFIE
;
A
#
# COMPACT_ATOMS: atom_id res chain seq x y z
N MET A 1 -69.37 -19.97 -28.97
CA MET A 1 -69.76 -18.93 -27.98
C MET A 1 -69.36 -19.22 -26.54
N LYS A 2 -68.94 -20.42 -26.13
CA LYS A 2 -68.44 -20.74 -24.76
C LYS A 2 -66.94 -20.49 -24.58
N ILE A 3 -66.09 -20.50 -25.63
CA ILE A 3 -64.69 -20.32 -25.55
C ILE A 3 -64.24 -18.81 -25.45
N ILE A 4 -65.13 -17.92 -26.02
CA ILE A 4 -64.86 -16.46 -25.95
C ILE A 4 -65.22 -15.88 -24.57
N LYS A 5 -66.13 -16.46 -23.82
CA LYS A 5 -66.45 -16.01 -22.45
C LYS A 5 -65.37 -16.41 -21.42
N GLN A 6 -64.60 -17.47 -21.64
CA GLN A 6 -63.55 -17.90 -20.72
C GLN A 6 -62.26 -17.07 -20.89
N LYS A 7 -61.96 -16.58 -22.13
CA LYS A 7 -60.82 -15.69 -22.37
C LYS A 7 -60.99 -14.28 -21.74
N ASN A 8 -62.25 -13.77 -21.79
CA ASN A 8 -62.52 -12.45 -21.20
C ASN A 8 -62.51 -12.48 -19.65
N SER A 9 -62.90 -13.61 -19.03
CA SER A 9 -62.81 -13.77 -17.58
C SER A 9 -61.39 -13.89 -17.08
N PHE A 10 -60.46 -14.51 -17.85
CA PHE A 10 -59.05 -14.63 -17.52
C PHE A 10 -58.32 -13.28 -17.69
N PHE A 11 -58.62 -12.51 -18.73
CA PHE A 11 -58.08 -11.17 -18.91
C PHE A 11 -58.60 -10.17 -17.88
N SER A 12 -59.87 -10.28 -17.45
CA SER A 12 -60.40 -9.45 -16.36
C SER A 12 -59.79 -9.79 -15.01
N LEU A 13 -59.48 -11.08 -14.77
CA LEU A 13 -58.81 -11.50 -13.54
C LEU A 13 -57.34 -11.07 -13.52
N LEU A 14 -56.66 -11.12 -14.69
CA LEU A 14 -55.28 -10.64 -14.86
C LEU A 14 -55.21 -9.12 -14.73
N PHE A 15 -56.19 -8.39 -15.25
CA PHE A 15 -56.30 -6.94 -15.12
C PHE A 15 -56.62 -6.53 -13.68
N LEU A 16 -57.48 -7.29 -12.98
CA LEU A 16 -57.77 -7.07 -11.55
C LEU A 16 -56.53 -7.36 -10.66
N LEU A 17 -55.77 -8.41 -10.99
CA LEU A 17 -54.48 -8.70 -10.33
C LEU A 17 -53.42 -7.61 -10.63
N PHE A 18 -53.41 -7.10 -11.85
CA PHE A 18 -52.51 -5.99 -12.21
C PHE A 18 -52.94 -4.67 -11.55
N CYS A 19 -54.22 -4.41 -11.41
CA CYS A 19 -54.73 -3.27 -10.63
C CYS A 19 -54.48 -3.45 -9.12
N LEU A 20 -54.56 -4.67 -8.58
CA LEU A 20 -54.17 -4.96 -7.19
C LEU A 20 -52.67 -4.77 -6.94
N PHE A 21 -51.82 -5.03 -7.95
CA PHE A 21 -50.38 -4.71 -7.86
C PHE A 21 -50.10 -3.20 -7.95
N LEU A 22 -51.01 -2.40 -8.55
CA LEU A 22 -50.92 -0.94 -8.62
C LEU A 22 -51.48 -0.24 -7.37
N PHE A 23 -52.28 -0.95 -6.53
CA PHE A 23 -52.83 -0.47 -5.27
C PHE A 23 -52.22 -1.11 -4.00
N PHE A 24 -51.25 -2.04 -4.13
CA PHE A 24 -50.26 -2.12 -3.10
C PHE A 24 -49.48 -0.82 -3.23
N PRO A 25 -49.49 0.02 -2.21
CA PRO A 25 -48.38 0.91 -2.10
C PRO A 25 -47.17 -0.05 -2.18
N ALA A 26 -46.29 0.10 -3.19
CA ALA A 26 -44.93 -0.14 -2.95
C ALA A 26 -44.73 0.56 -1.57
N SER A 27 -44.55 -0.20 -0.53
CA SER A 27 -43.77 0.27 0.54
C SER A 27 -42.48 0.66 -0.22
N VAL A 28 -42.44 1.91 -0.68
CA VAL A 28 -41.22 2.65 -0.62
C VAL A 28 -40.82 2.37 0.83
N ARG A 29 -39.92 1.42 1.06
CA ARG A 29 -38.98 1.59 2.12
C ARG A 29 -38.63 3.06 1.94
N ALA A 30 -39.16 3.91 2.78
CA ALA A 30 -38.45 5.08 3.16
C ALA A 30 -37.05 4.47 3.39
N GLU A 31 -36.07 4.75 2.55
CA GLU A 31 -34.69 4.69 2.98
C GLU A 31 -34.79 5.36 4.33
N ASP A 32 -34.69 4.55 5.37
CA ASP A 32 -34.40 5.05 6.68
C ASP A 32 -33.16 5.88 6.49
N LYS A 33 -33.33 7.20 6.42
CA LYS A 33 -32.28 8.18 6.66
C LYS A 33 -31.89 8.11 8.13
N THR A 34 -31.49 6.93 8.58
CA THR A 34 -30.99 6.63 9.91
C THR A 34 -29.58 6.07 9.91
N ALA A 35 -28.88 6.12 8.78
CA ALA A 35 -27.46 6.35 8.88
C ALA A 35 -27.35 7.86 9.08
N GLU A 36 -27.28 8.34 10.32
CA GLU A 36 -26.71 9.63 10.64
C GLU A 36 -25.38 9.66 9.88
N GLU A 37 -25.33 10.54 8.91
CA GLU A 37 -24.12 10.80 8.15
C GLU A 37 -23.10 11.27 9.18
N TYR A 38 -22.32 10.31 9.75
CA TYR A 38 -21.17 10.66 10.57
C TYR A 38 -20.37 11.65 9.73
N LYS A 39 -20.12 12.83 10.28
CA LYS A 39 -19.36 13.89 9.62
C LYS A 39 -18.13 13.20 9.04
N ARG A 40 -18.03 13.18 7.70
CA ARG A 40 -16.93 12.49 7.01
C ARG A 40 -15.63 13.03 7.57
N ASP A 41 -14.83 12.17 8.15
CA ASP A 41 -13.51 12.55 8.63
C ASP A 41 -12.53 12.55 7.45
N TYR A 42 -11.56 13.41 7.49
CA TYR A 42 -10.54 13.53 6.47
C TYR A 42 -9.17 13.20 7.08
N ILE A 43 -8.39 12.42 6.37
CA ILE A 43 -6.97 12.22 6.68
C ILE A 43 -6.20 13.33 6.01
N SER A 44 -5.42 14.10 6.78
CA SER A 44 -4.57 15.15 6.25
C SER A 44 -3.09 14.77 6.29
N GLN A 45 -2.38 15.09 5.22
CA GLN A 45 -0.92 15.00 5.14
C GLN A 45 -0.38 16.34 4.65
N ILE A 46 0.59 16.91 5.36
CA ILE A 46 1.22 18.17 5.00
C ILE A 46 2.60 17.89 4.41
N TYR A 47 2.89 18.53 3.30
CA TYR A 47 4.16 18.52 2.61
C TYR A 47 4.80 19.90 2.67
N ASN A 48 6.06 19.92 3.06
CA ASN A 48 6.82 21.17 3.25
C ASN A 48 8.31 20.97 2.88
N SER A 49 9.19 21.82 3.41
CA SER A 49 10.64 21.73 3.12
C SER A 49 11.30 20.43 3.54
N ASP A 50 10.73 19.71 4.52
CA ASP A 50 11.27 18.43 4.97
C ASP A 50 10.99 17.31 3.95
N ASP A 51 9.96 17.51 3.10
CA ASP A 51 9.53 16.59 2.04
C ASP A 51 10.11 16.95 0.66
N GLY A 52 10.97 17.98 0.58
CA GLY A 52 11.60 18.43 -0.67
C GLY A 52 10.89 19.57 -1.40
N LEU A 53 9.84 20.16 -0.82
CA LEU A 53 9.22 21.39 -1.29
C LEU A 53 9.99 22.60 -0.72
N ASP A 54 11.01 23.06 -1.43
CA ASP A 54 11.85 24.18 -0.99
C ASP A 54 10.99 25.47 -0.86
N GLY A 55 10.73 25.87 0.37
CA GLY A 55 9.88 27.01 0.70
C GLY A 55 8.51 26.56 1.21
N THR A 56 8.12 27.06 2.38
CA THR A 56 6.86 26.71 3.04
C THR A 56 5.65 27.47 2.51
N ALA A 57 5.84 28.37 1.53
CA ALA A 57 4.77 29.20 0.98
C ALA A 57 4.36 28.71 -0.42
N ALA A 58 3.25 27.97 -0.49
CA ALA A 58 2.61 27.59 -1.74
C ALA A 58 1.47 28.56 -2.06
N ASN A 59 1.51 29.15 -3.26
CA ASN A 59 0.50 30.11 -3.73
C ASN A 59 -0.64 29.41 -4.47
N CYS A 60 -0.31 28.36 -5.25
CA CYS A 60 -1.28 27.58 -6.01
C CYS A 60 -0.90 26.10 -6.07
N VAL A 61 -1.93 25.28 -6.25
CA VAL A 61 -1.82 23.84 -6.52
C VAL A 61 -2.72 23.47 -7.69
N PHE A 62 -2.21 22.65 -8.59
CA PHE A 62 -2.91 22.26 -9.80
C PHE A 62 -2.68 20.78 -10.13
N ALA A 63 -3.75 20.06 -10.47
CA ALA A 63 -3.68 18.66 -10.90
C ALA A 63 -3.73 18.60 -12.42
N SER A 64 -2.65 18.15 -13.06
CA SER A 64 -2.59 18.04 -14.52
C SER A 64 -3.33 16.80 -15.04
N GLU A 65 -3.71 16.83 -16.33
CA GLU A 65 -4.37 15.68 -16.97
C GLU A 65 -3.46 14.45 -17.05
N GLU A 66 -2.14 14.63 -17.08
CA GLU A 66 -1.16 13.55 -16.96
C GLU A 66 -1.22 12.86 -15.59
N GLY A 67 -1.71 13.56 -14.55
CA GLY A 67 -1.91 13.07 -13.19
C GLY A 67 -0.96 13.65 -12.15
N PHE A 68 0.00 14.48 -12.52
CA PHE A 68 0.89 15.13 -11.58
C PHE A 68 0.21 16.24 -10.79
N ILE A 69 0.71 16.48 -9.60
CA ILE A 69 0.39 17.70 -8.85
C ILE A 69 1.48 18.75 -9.09
N TRP A 70 1.08 19.87 -9.62
CA TRP A 70 1.95 21.03 -9.81
C TRP A 70 1.72 22.03 -8.67
N VAL A 71 2.80 22.57 -8.16
CA VAL A 71 2.79 23.51 -7.03
C VAL A 71 3.54 24.77 -7.42
N GLY A 72 2.85 25.88 -7.40
CA GLY A 72 3.43 27.21 -7.56
C GLY A 72 3.79 27.81 -6.20
N CYS A 73 5.06 28.15 -6.03
CA CYS A 73 5.60 28.72 -4.79
C CYS A 73 6.36 30.02 -5.07
N TYR A 74 6.70 30.77 -4.00
CA TYR A 74 7.70 31.85 -4.10
C TYR A 74 9.09 31.32 -4.52
N ALA A 75 9.41 30.08 -4.16
CA ALA A 75 10.66 29.41 -4.52
C ALA A 75 10.67 28.85 -5.96
N GLY A 76 9.57 28.90 -6.69
CA GLY A 76 9.43 28.44 -8.07
C GLY A 76 8.33 27.46 -8.31
N LEU A 77 8.45 26.71 -9.41
CA LEU A 77 7.50 25.70 -9.85
C LEU A 77 7.99 24.30 -9.47
N TYR A 78 7.11 23.50 -8.89
CA TYR A 78 7.39 22.12 -8.49
C TYR A 78 6.35 21.17 -9.09
N ARG A 79 6.78 19.94 -9.40
CA ARG A 79 5.91 18.82 -9.81
C ARG A 79 6.06 17.68 -8.82
N TYR A 80 4.96 17.12 -8.37
CA TYR A 80 4.89 16.01 -7.44
C TYR A 80 4.26 14.78 -8.09
N ASP A 81 4.90 13.61 -7.95
CA ASP A 81 4.46 12.33 -8.52
C ASP A 81 3.84 11.39 -7.48
N GLY A 82 3.79 11.81 -6.21
CA GLY A 82 3.39 11.01 -5.06
C GLY A 82 4.58 10.60 -4.18
N ARG A 83 5.81 10.83 -4.65
CA ARG A 83 7.04 10.44 -3.94
C ARG A 83 8.01 11.60 -3.75
N GLU A 84 8.27 12.38 -4.80
CA GLU A 84 9.23 13.48 -4.73
C GLU A 84 8.71 14.76 -5.39
N PHE A 85 9.12 15.89 -4.84
CA PHE A 85 8.93 17.20 -5.45
C PHE A 85 10.12 17.51 -6.36
N LYS A 86 9.87 17.61 -7.67
CA LYS A 86 10.86 17.98 -8.68
C LYS A 86 10.71 19.44 -9.04
N GLN A 87 11.75 20.26 -8.78
CA GLN A 87 11.74 21.66 -9.17
C GLN A 87 11.94 21.85 -10.67
N PHE A 88 11.15 22.74 -11.27
CA PHE A 88 11.26 23.16 -12.66
C PHE A 88 11.74 24.61 -12.74
N LEU A 89 12.84 24.84 -13.45
CA LEU A 89 13.41 26.16 -13.62
C LEU A 89 12.90 26.79 -14.92
N ILE A 90 12.09 27.83 -14.80
CA ILE A 90 11.60 28.61 -15.94
C ILE A 90 12.77 29.49 -16.43
N ASN A 91 13.15 29.36 -17.70
CA ASN A 91 14.32 30.04 -18.27
C ASN A 91 15.59 29.94 -17.38
N LYS A 92 15.82 28.78 -16.74
CA LYS A 92 16.95 28.50 -15.83
C LYS A 92 16.90 29.30 -14.52
N THR A 93 15.77 29.85 -14.17
CA THR A 93 15.57 30.65 -12.95
C THR A 93 14.37 30.14 -12.17
N ALA A 94 14.47 30.15 -10.85
CA ALA A 94 13.33 29.93 -9.97
C ALA A 94 12.52 31.24 -9.92
N MET A 95 11.33 31.24 -10.56
CA MET A 95 10.43 32.39 -10.61
C MET A 95 9.24 32.16 -9.69
N PRO A 96 8.80 33.13 -8.89
CA PRO A 96 7.61 33.02 -8.09
C PRO A 96 6.38 32.77 -8.97
N VAL A 97 5.62 31.73 -8.69
CA VAL A 97 4.43 31.33 -9.44
C VAL A 97 3.19 31.65 -8.61
N ASN A 98 2.23 32.33 -9.20
CA ASN A 98 0.98 32.71 -8.56
C ASN A 98 -0.17 31.77 -8.93
N ASP A 99 -0.26 31.36 -10.21
CA ASP A 99 -1.36 30.51 -10.67
C ASP A 99 -0.93 29.61 -11.85
N ILE A 100 -1.63 28.49 -12.00
CA ILE A 100 -1.36 27.47 -13.03
C ILE A 100 -2.70 26.97 -13.58
N THR A 101 -2.77 26.82 -14.91
CA THR A 101 -3.88 26.11 -15.58
C THR A 101 -3.35 25.28 -16.74
N GLU A 102 -4.17 24.38 -17.27
CA GLU A 102 -3.80 23.48 -18.37
C GLU A 102 -4.80 23.62 -19.52
N ASP A 103 -4.33 23.68 -20.76
CA ASP A 103 -5.21 23.73 -21.92
C ASP A 103 -5.61 22.31 -22.38
N LYS A 104 -6.50 22.23 -23.37
CA LYS A 104 -7.02 20.94 -23.91
C LYS A 104 -5.96 20.10 -24.65
N GLU A 105 -4.85 20.69 -25.01
CA GLU A 105 -3.69 20.04 -25.63
C GLU A 105 -2.68 19.51 -24.59
N GLY A 106 -2.88 19.82 -23.30
CA GLY A 106 -2.00 19.41 -22.20
C GLY A 106 -0.84 20.38 -21.94
N ASN A 107 -0.85 21.57 -22.52
CA ASN A 107 0.15 22.59 -22.19
C ASN A 107 -0.21 23.28 -20.88
N LEU A 108 0.76 23.46 -20.00
CA LEU A 108 0.57 24.21 -18.77
C LEU A 108 0.82 25.70 -18.99
N TRP A 109 -0.11 26.49 -18.54
CA TRP A 109 -0.01 27.95 -18.49
C TRP A 109 0.34 28.39 -17.08
N ILE A 110 1.43 29.14 -16.95
CA ILE A 110 2.05 29.47 -15.67
C ILE A 110 2.11 30.99 -15.55
N GLY A 111 1.36 31.50 -14.59
CA GLY A 111 1.34 32.91 -14.22
C GLY A 111 2.36 33.22 -13.12
N THR A 112 3.27 34.13 -13.38
CA THR A 112 4.33 34.50 -12.44
C THR A 112 4.07 35.83 -11.72
N ASN A 113 4.75 36.02 -10.60
CA ASN A 113 4.69 37.31 -9.84
C ASN A 113 5.79 38.26 -10.32
N GLY A 114 5.58 38.83 -11.52
CA GLY A 114 6.45 39.87 -12.06
C GLY A 114 7.35 39.50 -13.21
N ASP A 115 7.30 38.24 -13.66
CA ASP A 115 8.06 37.73 -14.81
C ASP A 115 7.17 37.35 -16.02
N GLY A 116 5.85 37.58 -15.95
CA GLY A 116 4.91 37.38 -17.03
C GLY A 116 4.25 35.98 -17.09
N LEU A 117 3.71 35.66 -18.26
CA LEU A 117 2.99 34.43 -18.58
C LEU A 117 3.89 33.48 -19.36
N PHE A 118 3.94 32.23 -18.93
CA PHE A 118 4.68 31.17 -19.62
C PHE A 118 3.76 30.01 -20.02
N CYS A 119 4.08 29.39 -21.17
CA CYS A 119 3.50 28.13 -21.60
C CYS A 119 4.58 27.03 -21.53
N TYR A 120 4.26 25.89 -20.93
CA TYR A 120 5.09 24.69 -20.87
C TYR A 120 4.46 23.58 -21.68
N ASP A 121 5.13 23.16 -22.76
CA ASP A 121 4.65 22.14 -23.70
C ASP A 121 5.06 20.70 -23.35
N GLY A 122 5.43 20.47 -22.07
CA GLY A 122 6.00 19.18 -21.62
C GLY A 122 7.53 19.11 -21.75
N THR A 123 8.13 20.01 -22.54
CA THR A 123 9.58 20.03 -22.81
C THR A 123 10.21 21.41 -22.56
N ASN A 124 9.61 22.46 -23.10
CA ASN A 124 10.15 23.81 -23.09
C ASN A 124 9.18 24.83 -22.49
N PHE A 125 9.74 25.84 -21.83
CA PHE A 125 9.00 27.02 -21.43
C PHE A 125 9.09 28.10 -22.50
N THR A 126 7.93 28.62 -22.92
CA THR A 126 7.82 29.72 -23.88
C THR A 126 7.14 30.89 -23.19
N GLU A 127 7.77 32.04 -23.18
CA GLU A 127 7.21 33.28 -22.67
C GLU A 127 6.17 33.85 -23.64
N ILE A 128 5.03 34.30 -23.11
CA ILE A 128 3.94 34.90 -23.89
C ILE A 128 3.88 36.38 -23.57
N GLU A 129 4.15 37.20 -24.56
CA GLU A 129 4.10 38.64 -24.46
C GLU A 129 2.64 39.11 -24.48
N LEU A 130 2.14 39.72 -23.37
CA LEU A 130 0.78 40.22 -23.28
C LEU A 130 0.69 41.64 -23.84
N ASN A 131 1.26 42.63 -23.15
CA ASN A 131 1.39 44.02 -23.64
C ASN A 131 2.51 44.74 -22.85
N PRO A 132 3.67 45.05 -23.48
CA PRO A 132 4.81 45.63 -22.78
C PRO A 132 4.65 47.11 -22.37
N ASP A 133 3.58 47.78 -22.82
CA ASP A 133 3.41 49.22 -22.59
C ASP A 133 2.86 49.55 -21.20
N TYR A 134 2.39 48.56 -20.41
CA TYR A 134 1.79 48.78 -19.10
C TYR A 134 2.60 48.15 -17.98
N ASN A 135 2.88 48.91 -16.92
CA ASN A 135 3.47 48.38 -15.70
C ASN A 135 2.49 47.48 -14.95
N GLY A 136 2.92 46.28 -14.58
CA GLY A 136 2.14 45.32 -13.80
C GLY A 136 1.43 44.25 -14.64
N VAL A 137 1.54 44.29 -15.95
CA VAL A 137 1.08 43.22 -16.85
C VAL A 137 1.86 41.91 -16.60
N ASP A 138 3.14 42.04 -16.21
CA ASP A 138 4.00 40.90 -15.90
C ASP A 138 3.67 40.18 -14.57
N THR A 139 2.78 40.80 -13.76
CA THR A 139 2.27 40.20 -12.54
C THR A 139 0.92 39.55 -12.83
N ILE A 140 0.93 38.25 -13.01
CA ILE A 140 -0.28 37.48 -13.25
C ILE A 140 -0.89 37.15 -11.88
N GLU A 141 -2.16 37.53 -11.67
CA GLU A 141 -2.89 37.26 -10.43
C GLU A 141 -3.75 35.99 -10.55
N ARG A 142 -4.37 35.77 -11.74
CA ARG A 142 -5.27 34.65 -11.97
C ARG A 142 -5.21 34.14 -13.40
N LEU A 143 -5.26 32.82 -13.57
CA LEU A 143 -5.47 32.16 -14.85
C LEU A 143 -6.79 31.39 -14.81
N PHE A 144 -7.54 31.46 -15.91
CA PHE A 144 -8.80 30.74 -16.06
C PHE A 144 -8.93 30.19 -17.48
N LEU A 145 -9.17 28.89 -17.62
CA LEU A 145 -9.49 28.27 -18.92
C LEU A 145 -11.00 28.19 -19.08
N ASP A 146 -11.55 28.84 -20.10
CA ASP A 146 -12.98 28.75 -20.37
C ASP A 146 -13.38 27.46 -21.11
N ALA A 147 -14.69 27.24 -21.19
CA ALA A 147 -15.25 26.06 -21.86
C ALA A 147 -14.87 25.95 -23.36
N ASP A 148 -14.61 27.07 -23.99
CA ASP A 148 -14.21 27.16 -25.41
C ASP A 148 -12.71 26.93 -25.64
N GLY A 149 -11.91 26.91 -24.58
CA GLY A 149 -10.46 26.69 -24.61
C GLY A 149 -9.67 28.00 -24.75
N THR A 150 -10.24 29.13 -24.36
CA THR A 150 -9.51 30.41 -24.24
C THR A 150 -8.89 30.50 -22.84
N VAL A 151 -7.63 30.90 -22.77
CA VAL A 151 -6.98 31.22 -21.49
C VAL A 151 -7.20 32.68 -21.14
N TRP A 152 -7.89 32.91 -20.05
CA TRP A 152 -8.12 34.24 -19.47
C TRP A 152 -7.03 34.55 -18.46
N VAL A 153 -6.48 35.74 -18.55
CA VAL A 153 -5.33 36.17 -17.77
C VAL A 153 -5.67 37.46 -17.05
N GLY A 154 -5.96 37.31 -15.76
CA GLY A 154 -6.10 38.44 -14.85
C GLY A 154 -4.72 38.91 -14.38
N THR A 155 -4.43 40.18 -14.63
CA THR A 155 -3.15 40.78 -14.24
C THR A 155 -3.33 41.89 -13.26
N LYS A 156 -2.24 42.40 -12.73
CA LYS A 156 -2.24 43.61 -11.88
C LYS A 156 -2.61 44.89 -12.65
N ALA A 157 -2.61 44.84 -13.98
CA ALA A 157 -2.85 45.99 -14.85
C ALA A 157 -3.97 45.80 -15.87
N GLY A 158 -4.79 44.74 -15.75
CA GLY A 158 -5.93 44.51 -16.63
C GLY A 158 -6.25 43.03 -16.89
N LEU A 159 -7.22 42.83 -17.76
CA LEU A 159 -7.65 41.53 -18.25
C LEU A 159 -7.19 41.31 -19.68
N PHE A 160 -6.66 40.11 -19.92
CA PHE A 160 -6.31 39.60 -21.27
C PHE A 160 -6.98 38.25 -21.53
N SER A 161 -7.25 37.94 -22.78
CA SER A 161 -7.61 36.60 -23.21
C SER A 161 -6.69 36.15 -24.33
N LEU A 162 -6.31 34.89 -24.28
CA LEU A 162 -5.43 34.22 -25.25
C LEU A 162 -6.19 33.07 -25.89
N ASP A 163 -6.39 33.18 -27.19
CA ASP A 163 -6.83 32.04 -28.00
C ASP A 163 -5.66 31.13 -28.26
N VAL A 164 -5.68 29.94 -27.62
CA VAL A 164 -4.57 28.98 -27.62
C VAL A 164 -4.26 28.48 -29.04
N LEU A 165 -5.29 28.30 -29.90
CA LEU A 165 -5.13 27.79 -31.24
C LEU A 165 -4.47 28.77 -32.20
N THR A 166 -4.77 30.06 -32.04
CA THR A 166 -4.26 31.11 -32.97
C THR A 166 -3.10 31.90 -32.35
N GLY A 167 -2.86 31.78 -31.03
CA GLY A 167 -1.89 32.58 -30.33
C GLY A 167 -2.28 34.07 -30.20
N LYS A 168 -3.55 34.40 -30.49
CA LYS A 168 -4.00 35.80 -30.48
C LYS A 168 -4.32 36.25 -29.05
N VAL A 169 -3.60 37.24 -28.57
CA VAL A 169 -3.89 37.97 -27.34
C VAL A 169 -4.92 39.08 -27.63
N THR A 170 -5.92 39.20 -26.76
CA THR A 170 -6.92 40.27 -26.80
C THR A 170 -6.93 40.99 -25.45
N GLU A 171 -6.82 42.30 -25.44
CA GLU A 171 -6.89 43.16 -24.28
C GLU A 171 -8.27 43.79 -24.16
N TYR A 172 -8.75 44.00 -22.91
CA TYR A 172 -10.04 44.61 -22.59
C TYR A 172 -9.83 46.03 -22.06
N GLU A 173 -10.00 47.02 -22.95
CA GLU A 173 -9.72 48.44 -22.67
C GLU A 173 -10.50 48.99 -21.47
N GLU A 174 -11.73 48.48 -21.21
CA GLU A 174 -12.58 48.90 -20.11
C GLU A 174 -12.02 48.50 -18.71
N LEU A 175 -11.10 47.49 -18.70
CA LEU A 175 -10.51 46.97 -17.50
C LEU A 175 -9.01 47.28 -17.35
N GLN A 176 -8.50 48.21 -18.15
CA GLN A 176 -7.10 48.65 -18.10
C GLN A 176 -6.79 49.28 -16.71
N GLU A 177 -5.59 49.07 -16.22
CA GLU A 177 -5.09 49.54 -14.91
C GLU A 177 -5.88 48.98 -13.69
N MET A 178 -6.73 47.97 -13.90
CA MET A 178 -7.46 47.29 -12.82
C MET A 178 -6.76 45.96 -12.47
N GLU A 179 -6.55 45.73 -11.19
CA GLU A 179 -5.98 44.49 -10.70
C GLU A 179 -7.07 43.39 -10.62
N ILE A 180 -7.12 42.49 -11.61
CA ILE A 180 -8.12 41.43 -11.68
C ILE A 180 -7.64 40.26 -10.84
N SER A 181 -8.32 40.00 -9.71
CA SER A 181 -7.93 39.04 -8.71
C SER A 181 -8.58 37.66 -8.87
N ASP A 182 -9.78 37.59 -9.50
CA ASP A 182 -10.41 36.30 -9.79
C ASP A 182 -11.39 36.38 -10.97
N ILE A 183 -11.65 35.21 -11.59
CA ILE A 183 -12.42 35.07 -12.83
C ILE A 183 -13.28 33.81 -12.71
N ALA A 184 -14.58 33.90 -13.04
CA ALA A 184 -15.47 32.74 -13.12
C ALA A 184 -16.35 32.83 -14.38
N GLN A 185 -16.63 31.69 -15.00
CA GLN A 185 -17.56 31.60 -16.14
C GLN A 185 -18.90 31.03 -15.68
N LEU A 186 -19.99 31.72 -15.99
CA LEU A 186 -21.33 31.21 -15.76
C LEU A 186 -21.68 30.10 -16.75
N SER A 187 -22.63 29.24 -16.40
CA SER A 187 -23.11 28.15 -17.27
C SER A 187 -23.71 28.68 -18.61
N THR A 188 -24.12 29.92 -18.65
CA THR A 188 -24.62 30.61 -19.83
C THR A 188 -23.53 31.22 -20.72
N GLY A 189 -22.25 31.16 -20.26
CA GLY A 189 -21.06 31.57 -21.02
C GLY A 189 -20.50 32.95 -20.68
N GLU A 190 -21.23 33.79 -19.93
CA GLU A 190 -20.71 35.08 -19.50
C GLU A 190 -19.64 34.93 -18.42
N MET A 191 -18.72 35.89 -18.34
CA MET A 191 -17.67 35.92 -17.36
C MET A 191 -18.00 36.92 -16.24
N ILE A 192 -17.77 36.50 -15.00
CA ILE A 192 -17.77 37.38 -13.84
C ILE A 192 -16.32 37.58 -13.40
N LEU A 193 -15.97 38.81 -13.09
CA LEU A 193 -14.63 39.24 -12.70
C LEU A 193 -14.71 39.96 -11.37
N VAL A 194 -13.72 39.77 -10.52
CA VAL A 194 -13.53 40.59 -9.34
C VAL A 194 -12.21 41.33 -9.42
N GLU A 195 -12.28 42.64 -9.17
CA GLU A 195 -11.11 43.50 -9.05
C GLU A 195 -10.73 43.59 -7.58
N LYS A 196 -9.46 43.76 -7.28
CA LYS A 196 -8.91 43.72 -5.91
C LYS A 196 -9.54 44.71 -4.92
N SER A 197 -10.09 45.80 -5.40
CA SER A 197 -10.86 46.73 -4.56
C SER A 197 -12.23 46.21 -4.15
N GLY A 198 -12.64 45.02 -4.66
CA GLY A 198 -13.94 44.40 -4.43
C GLY A 198 -15.00 44.80 -5.46
N SER A 199 -14.65 45.49 -6.53
CA SER A 199 -15.58 45.80 -7.61
C SER A 199 -15.80 44.54 -8.47
N LEU A 200 -17.06 44.26 -8.82
CA LEU A 200 -17.42 43.14 -9.70
C LEU A 200 -17.76 43.65 -11.11
N TYR A 201 -17.39 42.87 -12.10
CA TYR A 201 -17.69 43.17 -13.51
C TYR A 201 -18.32 41.93 -14.18
N LEU A 202 -19.36 42.21 -15.00
CA LEU A 202 -19.93 41.25 -15.93
C LEU A 202 -19.34 41.50 -17.30
N LEU A 203 -18.74 40.50 -17.91
CA LEU A 203 -18.24 40.53 -19.28
C LEU A 203 -19.17 39.71 -20.17
N GLU A 204 -19.89 40.40 -21.06
CA GLU A 204 -20.84 39.83 -22.01
C GLU A 204 -20.53 40.35 -23.42
N ASP A 205 -20.52 39.51 -24.43
CA ASP A 205 -20.19 39.90 -25.82
C ASP A 205 -18.89 40.73 -25.95
N GLY A 206 -17.88 40.45 -25.14
CA GLY A 206 -16.58 41.11 -25.13
C GLY A 206 -16.59 42.52 -24.51
N LYS A 207 -17.64 42.91 -23.77
CA LYS A 207 -17.76 44.22 -23.08
C LYS A 207 -17.91 44.02 -21.59
N ALA A 208 -17.04 44.68 -20.84
CA ALA A 208 -17.09 44.66 -19.38
C ALA A 208 -18.04 45.79 -18.86
N SER A 209 -18.90 45.43 -17.92
CA SER A 209 -19.81 46.38 -17.26
C SER A 209 -19.77 46.16 -15.75
N LEU A 210 -19.81 47.26 -14.99
CA LEU A 210 -19.82 47.19 -13.52
C LEU A 210 -21.07 46.45 -13.01
N LEU A 211 -20.89 45.39 -12.24
CA LEU A 211 -21.97 44.65 -11.61
C LEU A 211 -22.12 45.09 -10.15
N SER A 212 -23.27 45.72 -9.84
CA SER A 212 -23.55 46.21 -8.49
C SER A 212 -24.39 45.22 -7.72
N LEU A 213 -23.91 44.79 -6.54
CA LEU A 213 -24.70 43.91 -5.67
C LEU A 213 -25.89 44.67 -5.07
N SER A 214 -27.06 44.07 -5.16
CA SER A 214 -28.32 44.53 -4.55
C SER A 214 -28.80 43.54 -3.49
N ASP A 215 -29.64 44.07 -2.57
CA ASP A 215 -30.19 43.25 -1.45
C ASP A 215 -29.13 42.73 -0.44
N TRP A 216 -27.91 43.30 -0.48
CA TRP A 216 -26.86 43.00 0.48
C TRP A 216 -26.38 44.31 1.15
N GLY A 217 -26.42 44.33 2.48
CA GLY A 217 -26.05 45.51 3.28
C GLY A 217 -24.70 45.34 4.03
N GLY A 218 -23.91 44.32 3.70
CA GLY A 218 -22.61 44.08 4.30
C GLY A 218 -21.54 45.08 3.90
N LYS A 219 -20.40 45.04 4.60
CA LYS A 219 -19.24 45.92 4.37
C LYS A 219 -18.02 45.19 3.82
N SER A 220 -18.08 43.87 3.81
CA SER A 220 -16.98 43.02 3.35
C SER A 220 -16.83 43.14 1.81
N LEU A 221 -15.59 43.05 1.34
CA LEU A 221 -15.29 43.24 -0.08
C LEU A 221 -15.23 41.85 -0.80
N PRO A 222 -15.84 41.70 -1.97
CA PRO A 222 -15.63 40.56 -2.85
C PRO A 222 -14.15 40.26 -3.10
N ARG A 223 -13.74 38.98 -3.07
CA ARG A 223 -12.36 38.54 -3.31
C ARG A 223 -12.24 37.44 -4.30
N CYS A 224 -13.08 36.40 -4.19
CA CYS A 224 -13.05 35.27 -5.07
C CYS A 224 -14.44 34.85 -5.56
N LEU A 225 -14.50 34.09 -6.63
CA LEU A 225 -15.70 33.74 -7.37
C LEU A 225 -15.77 32.25 -7.63
N ALA A 226 -16.97 31.68 -7.65
CA ALA A 226 -17.22 30.36 -8.18
C ALA A 226 -18.56 30.32 -8.89
N ALA A 227 -18.64 29.73 -10.06
CA ALA A 227 -19.91 29.43 -10.71
C ALA A 227 -20.76 28.52 -9.84
N ALA A 228 -22.08 28.70 -9.90
CA ALA A 228 -23.05 27.83 -9.25
C ALA A 228 -24.10 27.40 -10.28
N GLU A 229 -25.13 26.71 -9.84
CA GLU A 229 -26.18 26.24 -10.74
C GLU A 229 -26.91 27.43 -11.44
N SER A 230 -27.27 27.18 -12.70
CA SER A 230 -27.96 28.17 -13.55
C SER A 230 -27.10 29.44 -13.79
N ASP A 231 -27.69 30.62 -13.66
CA ASP A 231 -27.05 31.95 -13.86
C ASP A 231 -26.57 32.55 -12.54
N THR A 232 -26.29 31.73 -11.53
CA THR A 232 -25.86 32.18 -10.21
C THR A 232 -24.38 31.89 -9.97
N PHE A 233 -23.78 32.59 -9.02
CA PHE A 233 -22.39 32.40 -8.62
C PHE A 233 -22.20 32.73 -7.14
N TYR A 234 -21.21 32.10 -6.53
CA TYR A 234 -20.75 32.40 -5.20
C TYR A 234 -19.68 33.47 -5.22
N ILE A 235 -19.68 34.29 -4.19
CA ILE A 235 -18.73 35.37 -3.95
C ILE A 235 -18.14 35.17 -2.55
N GLY A 236 -16.89 34.84 -2.46
CA GLY A 236 -16.14 34.86 -1.21
C GLY A 236 -15.70 36.29 -0.90
N THR A 237 -15.81 36.71 0.36
CA THR A 237 -15.46 38.08 0.78
C THR A 237 -14.19 38.12 1.64
N ASP A 238 -13.68 39.34 1.91
CA ASP A 238 -12.60 39.54 2.89
C ASP A 238 -13.09 39.49 4.35
N GLY A 239 -14.41 39.36 4.56
CA GLY A 239 -15.05 39.08 5.84
C GLY A 239 -15.33 37.63 6.11
N GLU A 240 -16.40 37.36 6.84
CA GLU A 240 -16.87 36.03 7.24
C GLU A 240 -18.00 35.51 6.34
N GLU A 241 -18.46 36.32 5.35
CA GLU A 241 -19.61 35.99 4.53
C GLU A 241 -19.21 35.43 3.16
N ILE A 242 -19.95 34.41 2.70
CA ILE A 242 -20.02 33.98 1.29
C ILE A 242 -21.42 34.30 0.79
N LEU A 243 -21.49 35.01 -0.33
CA LEU A 243 -22.74 35.42 -0.95
C LEU A 243 -23.07 34.55 -2.15
N LYS A 244 -24.35 34.28 -2.41
CA LYS A 244 -24.83 33.71 -3.66
C LYS A 244 -25.61 34.81 -4.40
N ALA A 245 -25.19 35.14 -5.60
CA ALA A 245 -25.81 36.20 -6.41
C ALA A 245 -26.12 35.69 -7.83
N ASP A 246 -27.09 36.32 -8.48
CA ASP A 246 -27.37 36.13 -9.91
C ASP A 246 -26.59 37.12 -10.79
N LYS A 247 -26.61 36.89 -12.10
CA LYS A 247 -25.91 37.76 -13.07
C LYS A 247 -26.42 39.24 -13.12
N SER A 248 -27.54 39.54 -12.51
CA SER A 248 -28.01 40.93 -12.36
C SER A 248 -27.40 41.61 -11.11
N GLY A 249 -26.65 40.90 -10.31
CA GLY A 249 -26.07 41.33 -9.05
C GLY A 249 -27.04 41.27 -7.86
N LYS A 250 -28.19 40.59 -7.99
CA LYS A 250 -29.08 40.39 -6.87
C LYS A 250 -28.55 39.27 -5.97
N VAL A 251 -28.33 39.57 -4.69
CA VAL A 251 -27.91 38.59 -3.69
C VAL A 251 -29.12 37.75 -3.27
N GLU A 252 -29.06 36.44 -3.47
CA GLU A 252 -30.14 35.50 -3.16
C GLU A 252 -29.98 34.82 -1.80
N ALA A 253 -28.71 34.58 -1.41
CA ALA A 253 -28.37 33.98 -0.13
C ALA A 253 -27.05 34.52 0.40
N CYS A 254 -26.88 34.44 1.72
CA CYS A 254 -25.64 34.77 2.42
C CYS A 254 -25.43 33.70 3.48
N CYS A 255 -24.28 33.09 3.52
CA CYS A 255 -23.87 32.16 4.57
C CYS A 255 -22.57 32.64 5.22
N SER A 256 -22.39 32.27 6.50
CA SER A 256 -21.17 32.49 7.25
C SER A 256 -20.90 31.25 8.08
N GLY A 257 -19.68 30.86 8.17
CA GLY A 257 -19.24 29.70 9.00
C GLY A 257 -18.50 30.19 10.25
N ASP A 258 -18.69 29.48 11.36
CA ASP A 258 -17.94 29.78 12.58
C ASP A 258 -16.43 29.61 12.33
N ALA A 259 -15.67 30.69 12.57
CA ALA A 259 -14.22 30.78 12.48
C ALA A 259 -13.57 30.85 11.07
N LEU A 260 -14.32 30.83 9.97
CA LEU A 260 -13.77 31.06 8.63
C LEU A 260 -13.92 32.53 8.21
N TYR A 261 -12.88 33.09 7.62
CA TYR A 261 -12.87 34.48 7.15
C TYR A 261 -11.82 34.67 6.04
N CYS A 262 -12.02 35.72 5.24
CA CYS A 262 -11.10 36.09 4.17
C CYS A 262 -10.89 34.95 3.18
N PHE A 263 -11.86 34.81 2.28
CA PHE A 263 -11.93 33.70 1.35
C PHE A 263 -11.04 33.97 0.13
N ASN A 264 -10.16 33.01 -0.20
CA ASN A 264 -9.18 33.11 -1.28
C ASN A 264 -9.60 32.34 -2.53
N GLN A 265 -10.30 31.20 -2.38
CA GLN A 265 -10.89 30.47 -3.48
C GLN A 265 -12.11 29.67 -3.04
N ILE A 266 -13.09 29.53 -3.93
CA ILE A 266 -14.21 28.59 -3.83
C ILE A 266 -14.17 27.71 -5.07
N ALA A 267 -14.12 26.40 -4.89
CA ALA A 267 -14.00 25.46 -6.01
C ALA A 267 -15.00 24.30 -5.87
N GLU A 268 -15.83 24.10 -6.89
CA GLU A 268 -16.73 22.96 -6.95
C GLU A 268 -15.96 21.66 -7.14
N PHE A 269 -16.30 20.63 -6.38
CA PHE A 269 -15.66 19.30 -6.48
C PHE A 269 -16.68 18.19 -6.73
N GLU A 270 -17.91 18.38 -6.31
CA GLU A 270 -19.09 17.55 -6.63
C GLU A 270 -20.27 18.49 -6.86
N GLU A 271 -21.30 18.07 -7.59
CA GLU A 271 -22.47 18.88 -7.88
C GLU A 271 -23.07 19.49 -6.60
N GLY A 272 -23.02 20.82 -6.50
CA GLY A 272 -23.52 21.60 -5.36
C GLY A 272 -22.64 21.55 -4.10
N ARG A 273 -21.43 20.96 -4.16
CA ARG A 273 -20.47 20.91 -3.06
C ARG A 273 -19.19 21.65 -3.44
N TYR A 274 -18.75 22.54 -2.57
CA TYR A 274 -17.61 23.41 -2.84
C TYR A 274 -16.59 23.37 -1.70
N TRP A 275 -15.32 23.20 -2.06
CA TRP A 275 -14.23 23.52 -1.14
C TRP A 275 -14.04 25.03 -1.05
N VAL A 276 -13.79 25.51 0.15
CA VAL A 276 -13.59 26.91 0.45
C VAL A 276 -12.21 27.09 1.08
N CYS A 277 -11.35 27.82 0.39
CA CYS A 277 -10.03 28.23 0.87
C CYS A 277 -10.11 29.55 1.59
N SER A 278 -9.60 29.63 2.83
CA SER A 278 -9.64 30.85 3.63
C SER A 278 -8.36 31.06 4.43
N ASP A 279 -8.18 32.28 4.94
CA ASP A 279 -7.05 32.60 5.83
C ASP A 279 -7.11 31.83 7.16
N ALA A 280 -8.30 31.35 7.54
CA ALA A 280 -8.50 30.60 8.78
C ALA A 280 -8.47 29.09 8.59
N GLY A 281 -8.40 28.59 7.35
CA GLY A 281 -8.35 27.15 7.04
C GLY A 281 -9.28 26.73 5.91
N ILE A 282 -9.66 25.46 5.90
CA ILE A 282 -10.46 24.82 4.87
C ILE A 282 -11.92 24.80 5.30
N GLY A 283 -12.82 25.17 4.40
CA GLY A 283 -14.27 25.09 4.56
C GLY A 283 -14.92 24.16 3.55
N LEU A 284 -16.08 23.64 3.91
CA LEU A 284 -17.01 22.94 3.03
C LEU A 284 -18.31 23.75 2.95
N LEU A 285 -18.68 24.14 1.73
CA LEU A 285 -19.95 24.78 1.42
C LEU A 285 -20.84 23.76 0.71
N GLN A 286 -21.97 23.41 1.33
CA GLN A 286 -22.94 22.47 0.81
C GLN A 286 -24.34 22.92 1.19
N GLU A 287 -25.30 22.87 0.25
CA GLU A 287 -26.71 23.27 0.48
C GLU A 287 -26.87 24.66 1.09
N GLY A 288 -25.90 25.54 0.88
CA GLY A 288 -25.89 26.93 1.44
C GLY A 288 -25.41 27.02 2.89
N GLU A 289 -24.94 25.94 3.48
CA GLU A 289 -24.29 25.90 4.78
C GLU A 289 -22.77 25.82 4.63
N LEU A 290 -22.05 26.65 5.38
CA LEU A 290 -20.58 26.68 5.42
C LEU A 290 -20.09 26.09 6.73
N SER A 291 -19.29 25.05 6.66
CA SER A 291 -18.67 24.40 7.80
C SER A 291 -17.15 24.38 7.69
N ALA A 292 -16.44 24.63 8.79
CA ALA A 292 -15.00 24.47 8.86
C ALA A 292 -14.61 22.97 8.97
N ILE A 293 -13.54 22.59 8.29
CA ILE A 293 -12.95 21.25 8.40
C ILE A 293 -11.84 21.31 9.45
N ASP A 294 -11.98 20.52 10.49
CA ASP A 294 -10.97 20.43 11.58
C ASP A 294 -9.84 19.49 11.18
N VAL A 295 -8.81 20.03 10.56
CA VAL A 295 -7.59 19.32 10.19
C VAL A 295 -6.36 20.07 10.69
N GLN A 296 -5.30 19.34 11.06
CA GLN A 296 -4.10 19.94 11.63
C GLN A 296 -3.42 20.91 10.65
N ALA A 297 -3.09 22.11 11.14
CA ALA A 297 -2.14 23.06 10.57
C ALA A 297 -2.48 23.58 9.16
N THR A 298 -3.72 23.97 8.93
CA THR A 298 -4.14 24.56 7.65
C THR A 298 -4.66 25.97 7.88
N ASP A 299 -3.77 26.96 7.93
CA ASP A 299 -4.12 28.38 7.85
C ASP A 299 -3.60 29.00 6.55
N SER A 300 -4.17 30.12 6.15
CA SER A 300 -3.83 30.85 4.92
C SER A 300 -3.83 29.94 3.68
N ILE A 301 -4.97 29.31 3.44
CA ILE A 301 -5.19 28.46 2.27
C ILE A 301 -5.51 29.33 1.07
N GLU A 302 -4.69 29.23 0.02
CA GLU A 302 -4.77 30.06 -1.18
C GLU A 302 -5.57 29.40 -2.30
N SER A 303 -5.31 28.10 -2.56
CA SER A 303 -5.97 27.39 -3.65
C SER A 303 -6.18 25.90 -3.36
N THR A 304 -7.02 25.27 -4.17
CA THR A 304 -7.32 23.83 -4.09
C THR A 304 -7.46 23.21 -5.47
N CYS A 305 -7.14 21.91 -5.57
CA CYS A 305 -7.45 21.07 -6.71
C CYS A 305 -7.77 19.64 -6.28
N ILE A 306 -8.25 18.83 -7.22
CA ILE A 306 -8.54 17.40 -7.02
C ILE A 306 -7.63 16.63 -7.95
N ASP A 307 -6.95 15.62 -7.43
CA ASP A 307 -6.16 14.71 -8.27
C ASP A 307 -7.04 13.64 -8.94
N TYR A 308 -6.45 12.91 -9.88
CA TYR A 308 -7.14 11.86 -10.62
C TYR A 308 -7.53 10.64 -9.74
N GLN A 309 -6.98 10.53 -8.52
CA GLN A 309 -7.29 9.49 -7.54
C GLN A 309 -8.38 9.94 -6.54
N GLY A 310 -8.85 11.19 -6.64
CA GLY A 310 -9.92 11.76 -5.82
C GLY A 310 -9.45 12.38 -4.51
N ASN A 311 -8.15 12.60 -4.32
CA ASN A 311 -7.67 13.35 -3.16
C ASN A 311 -7.76 14.83 -3.42
N TYR A 312 -8.00 15.58 -2.35
CA TYR A 312 -8.07 17.03 -2.39
C TYR A 312 -6.74 17.64 -1.94
N TRP A 313 -6.23 18.58 -2.70
CA TRP A 313 -4.97 19.26 -2.45
C TRP A 313 -5.21 20.73 -2.18
N PHE A 314 -4.53 21.26 -1.15
CA PHE A 314 -4.65 22.64 -0.73
C PHE A 314 -3.27 23.28 -0.62
N ALA A 315 -3.09 24.42 -1.28
CA ALA A 315 -1.89 25.23 -1.16
C ALA A 315 -2.04 26.22 0.01
N SER A 316 -1.07 26.27 0.90
CA SER A 316 -1.02 27.24 1.99
C SER A 316 0.21 28.13 1.84
N SER A 317 0.01 29.45 1.96
CA SER A 317 1.12 30.40 1.97
C SER A 317 1.96 30.36 3.25
N ARG A 318 1.66 29.46 4.20
CA ARG A 318 2.40 29.32 5.46
C ARG A 318 2.92 27.91 5.74
N THR A 319 2.16 26.87 5.39
CA THR A 319 2.45 25.49 5.82
C THR A 319 2.89 24.58 4.70
N GLY A 320 2.83 25.01 3.44
CA GLY A 320 3.16 24.23 2.25
C GLY A 320 1.92 23.70 1.55
N VAL A 321 1.87 22.42 1.26
CA VAL A 321 0.75 21.78 0.57
C VAL A 321 0.12 20.74 1.49
N CYS A 322 -1.19 20.79 1.63
CA CYS A 322 -1.97 19.81 2.39
C CYS A 322 -2.74 18.90 1.44
N GLN A 323 -2.55 17.60 1.56
CA GLN A 323 -3.40 16.59 0.94
C GLN A 323 -4.49 16.19 1.93
N LEU A 324 -5.74 16.18 1.49
CA LEU A 324 -6.88 15.61 2.21
C LEU A 324 -7.42 14.41 1.45
N ARG A 325 -7.69 13.34 2.18
CA ARG A 325 -8.37 12.15 1.67
C ARG A 325 -9.59 11.87 2.52
N GLU A 326 -10.68 11.45 1.90
CA GLU A 326 -11.82 10.92 2.65
C GLU A 326 -11.40 9.68 3.42
N SER A 327 -11.88 9.56 4.64
CA SER A 327 -11.59 8.45 5.53
C SER A 327 -12.86 7.64 5.76
N ASP A 328 -12.74 6.31 5.68
CA ASP A 328 -13.78 5.39 6.16
C ASP A 328 -13.74 5.24 7.69
N ILE A 329 -12.88 6.02 8.34
CA ILE A 329 -12.61 6.00 9.77
C ILE A 329 -13.10 7.30 10.39
N SER A 330 -14.06 7.22 11.32
CA SER A 330 -14.59 8.37 12.04
C SER A 330 -14.09 8.41 13.48
N ASP A 331 -13.55 9.55 13.93
CA ASP A 331 -13.17 9.77 15.34
C ASP A 331 -14.42 10.11 16.18
N MET A 332 -15.06 9.07 16.72
CA MET A 332 -16.26 9.22 17.56
C MET A 332 -15.98 9.99 18.86
N GLY A 333 -14.73 9.96 19.35
CA GLY A 333 -14.31 10.74 20.51
C GLY A 333 -14.39 12.23 20.25
N ALA A 334 -13.89 12.68 19.10
CA ALA A 334 -14.01 14.07 18.65
C ALA A 334 -15.46 14.46 18.39
N TYR A 335 -16.24 13.60 17.74
CA TYR A 335 -17.65 13.81 17.45
C TYR A 335 -18.50 14.01 18.71
N TRP A 336 -18.19 13.28 19.79
CA TRP A 336 -18.84 13.42 21.09
C TRP A 336 -18.19 14.44 22.03
N GLY A 337 -17.07 15.06 21.63
CA GLY A 337 -16.27 15.95 22.48
C GLY A 337 -15.66 15.25 23.68
N ARG A 338 -15.24 13.97 23.54
CA ARG A 338 -14.67 13.13 24.60
C ARG A 338 -13.35 12.53 24.21
N THR A 339 -12.41 12.62 25.16
CA THR A 339 -11.04 12.10 25.01
C THR A 339 -10.64 11.19 26.20
N GLU A 340 -11.61 10.52 26.81
CA GLU A 340 -11.36 9.62 27.95
C GLU A 340 -11.34 8.16 27.51
N VAL A 341 -10.78 7.30 28.37
CA VAL A 341 -10.74 5.85 28.15
C VAL A 341 -12.14 5.27 28.02
N ILE A 342 -12.42 4.63 26.91
CA ILE A 342 -13.64 3.88 26.67
C ILE A 342 -13.36 2.39 26.86
N ASN A 343 -14.15 1.72 27.69
CA ASN A 343 -14.02 0.30 28.00
C ASN A 343 -15.03 -0.58 27.25
N SER A 344 -16.16 0.00 26.84
CA SER A 344 -17.20 -0.72 26.10
C SER A 344 -17.99 0.24 25.23
N ILE A 345 -18.35 -0.22 24.07
CA ILE A 345 -19.32 0.42 23.16
C ILE A 345 -20.38 -0.63 22.85
N GLU A 346 -21.61 -0.19 22.74
CA GLU A 346 -22.74 -1.01 22.31
C GLU A 346 -23.65 -0.15 21.44
N LYS A 347 -23.78 -0.49 20.15
CA LYS A 347 -24.66 0.17 19.20
C LYS A 347 -26.04 -0.47 19.30
N THR A 348 -27.05 0.33 19.49
CA THR A 348 -28.45 -0.09 19.51
C THR A 348 -29.24 0.63 18.42
N GLU A 349 -30.48 0.23 18.19
CA GLU A 349 -31.37 0.92 17.23
C GLU A 349 -31.59 2.40 17.60
N GLU A 350 -31.59 2.75 18.91
CA GLU A 350 -31.87 4.09 19.41
C GLU A 350 -30.61 4.99 19.45
N GLY A 351 -29.41 4.40 19.49
CA GLY A 351 -28.15 5.16 19.61
C GLY A 351 -27.00 4.31 20.10
N ILE A 352 -26.03 4.93 20.71
CA ILE A 352 -24.79 4.26 21.15
C ILE A 352 -24.58 4.44 22.65
N TYR A 353 -24.46 3.32 23.37
CA TYR A 353 -24.01 3.32 24.75
C TYR A 353 -22.49 3.26 24.82
N VAL A 354 -21.91 4.08 25.71
CA VAL A 354 -20.47 4.21 25.90
C VAL A 354 -20.14 4.04 27.36
N GLY A 355 -19.47 2.96 27.68
CA GLY A 355 -18.98 2.64 29.01
C GLY A 355 -17.57 3.12 29.23
N THR A 356 -17.34 3.93 30.28
CA THR A 356 -16.03 4.52 30.60
C THR A 356 -15.59 4.21 32.02
N ASP A 357 -14.40 4.65 32.41
CA ASP A 357 -13.92 4.63 33.81
C ASP A 357 -14.69 5.61 34.73
N LYS A 358 -15.48 6.53 34.17
CA LYS A 358 -16.18 7.58 34.89
C LYS A 358 -17.70 7.47 34.87
N GLY A 359 -18.25 6.52 34.14
CA GLY A 359 -19.67 6.31 34.04
C GLY A 359 -20.14 5.76 32.71
N LEU A 360 -21.45 5.65 32.58
CA LEU A 360 -22.15 5.26 31.36
C LEU A 360 -22.73 6.48 30.68
N TYR A 361 -22.56 6.54 29.36
CA TYR A 361 -23.10 7.60 28.49
C TYR A 361 -23.94 7.00 27.38
N PHE A 362 -24.90 7.75 26.89
CA PHE A 362 -25.74 7.38 25.77
C PHE A 362 -25.79 8.53 24.76
N TYR A 363 -25.61 8.25 23.49
CA TYR A 363 -25.58 9.21 22.40
C TYR A 363 -26.59 8.85 21.32
N GLU A 364 -27.39 9.83 20.92
CA GLU A 364 -28.14 9.83 19.67
C GLU A 364 -27.38 10.76 18.73
N GLY A 365 -26.68 10.22 17.74
CA GLY A 365 -25.73 10.97 16.92
C GLY A 365 -24.65 11.64 17.76
N SER A 366 -24.47 12.95 17.60
CA SER A 366 -23.52 13.74 18.39
C SER A 366 -24.07 14.16 19.76
N GLN A 367 -25.38 14.02 20.00
CA GLN A 367 -26.03 14.54 21.20
C GLN A 367 -26.02 13.54 22.34
N GLN A 368 -25.39 13.90 23.44
CA GLN A 368 -25.51 13.12 24.67
C GLN A 368 -26.92 13.22 25.24
N LYS A 369 -27.58 12.09 25.40
CA LYS A 369 -28.90 11.95 26.06
C LYS A 369 -28.71 11.29 27.43
N LYS A 370 -29.72 11.42 28.28
CA LYS A 370 -29.73 10.84 29.62
C LYS A 370 -31.00 10.04 29.84
N ASN A 371 -30.90 8.75 30.05
CA ASN A 371 -31.98 7.87 30.50
C ASN A 371 -31.82 7.47 31.97
N ALA A 372 -32.65 6.57 32.47
CA ALA A 372 -32.60 6.11 33.85
C ALA A 372 -31.27 5.42 34.17
N LEU A 373 -30.74 4.58 33.25
CA LEU A 373 -29.53 3.79 33.41
C LEU A 373 -28.27 4.66 33.45
N THR A 374 -28.13 5.63 32.54
CA THR A 374 -26.99 6.57 32.52
C THR A 374 -26.92 7.47 33.76
N LYS A 375 -28.05 7.79 34.35
CA LYS A 375 -28.12 8.56 35.62
C LYS A 375 -27.65 7.71 36.78
N LEU A 376 -28.04 6.42 36.84
CA LEU A 376 -27.69 5.48 37.88
C LEU A 376 -26.19 5.14 37.84
N CYS A 377 -25.68 4.78 36.67
CA CYS A 377 -24.28 4.39 36.42
C CYS A 377 -23.31 5.58 36.25
N GLY A 378 -23.75 6.82 36.55
CA GLY A 378 -23.01 8.05 36.21
C GLY A 378 -21.67 8.26 36.94
N LYS A 379 -21.23 7.33 37.81
CA LYS A 379 -19.93 7.34 38.50
C LYS A 379 -19.28 5.96 38.56
N ASP A 380 -19.94 4.94 38.06
CA ASP A 380 -19.43 3.57 38.13
C ASP A 380 -18.44 3.35 36.97
N ARG A 381 -17.37 2.65 37.24
CA ARG A 381 -16.49 2.19 36.17
C ARG A 381 -17.19 1.06 35.41
N ILE A 382 -17.51 1.32 34.15
CA ILE A 382 -18.20 0.35 33.30
C ILE A 382 -17.19 -0.59 32.65
N ARG A 383 -17.52 -1.89 32.61
CA ARG A 383 -16.70 -2.91 31.95
C ARG A 383 -17.25 -3.41 30.68
N GLN A 384 -18.59 -3.59 30.63
CA GLN A 384 -19.30 -4.01 29.43
C GLN A 384 -20.69 -3.40 29.44
N VAL A 385 -21.13 -2.99 28.30
CA VAL A 385 -22.54 -2.77 27.95
C VAL A 385 -22.91 -3.83 26.94
N TYR A 386 -24.13 -4.34 27.00
CA TYR A 386 -24.61 -5.39 26.11
C TYR A 386 -26.13 -5.27 25.94
N GLU A 387 -26.59 -5.25 24.68
CA GLU A 387 -28.04 -5.33 24.36
C GLU A 387 -28.40 -6.79 24.10
N ASP A 388 -29.38 -7.33 24.81
CA ASP A 388 -29.84 -8.71 24.62
C ASP A 388 -30.91 -8.83 23.51
N LEU A 389 -31.23 -10.06 23.15
CA LEU A 389 -32.23 -10.35 22.10
C LEU A 389 -33.65 -9.80 22.44
N GLU A 390 -33.93 -9.51 23.71
CA GLU A 390 -35.17 -8.87 24.15
C GLU A 390 -35.05 -7.33 24.21
N LYS A 391 -33.94 -6.75 23.69
CA LYS A 391 -33.65 -5.32 23.68
C LYS A 391 -33.50 -4.71 25.08
N ARG A 392 -33.11 -5.50 26.08
CA ARG A 392 -32.72 -5.01 27.40
C ARG A 392 -31.23 -4.63 27.40
N ILE A 393 -30.89 -3.57 28.12
CA ILE A 393 -29.51 -3.10 28.22
C ILE A 393 -28.89 -3.61 29.53
N TRP A 394 -27.89 -4.43 29.40
CA TRP A 394 -27.09 -4.98 30.49
C TRP A 394 -25.83 -4.17 30.71
N VAL A 395 -25.54 -3.79 31.93
CA VAL A 395 -24.33 -3.02 32.27
C VAL A 395 -23.52 -3.73 33.35
N ALA A 396 -22.38 -4.26 32.94
CA ALA A 396 -21.38 -4.82 33.84
C ALA A 396 -20.54 -3.72 34.48
N THR A 397 -20.51 -3.64 35.79
CA THR A 397 -19.71 -2.64 36.51
C THR A 397 -18.50 -3.25 37.23
N TYR A 398 -17.56 -2.38 37.59
CA TYR A 398 -16.38 -2.80 38.37
C TYR A 398 -16.69 -3.03 39.86
N ALA A 399 -17.74 -2.43 40.42
CA ALA A 399 -17.96 -2.46 41.87
C ALA A 399 -19.44 -2.50 42.31
N SER A 400 -20.40 -2.44 41.40
CA SER A 400 -21.83 -2.35 41.69
C SER A 400 -22.65 -3.52 41.18
N GLY A 401 -21.98 -4.57 40.66
CA GLY A 401 -22.65 -5.71 40.02
C GLY A 401 -23.12 -5.39 38.61
N ILE A 402 -24.31 -5.88 38.28
CA ILE A 402 -24.96 -5.77 36.98
C ILE A 402 -26.23 -4.92 37.12
N TYR A 403 -26.41 -3.99 36.22
CA TYR A 403 -27.68 -3.30 36.01
C TYR A 403 -28.32 -3.80 34.70
N ILE A 404 -29.62 -4.02 34.72
CA ILE A 404 -30.43 -4.48 33.58
C ILE A 404 -31.58 -3.48 33.44
N MET A 405 -31.68 -2.84 32.27
CA MET A 405 -32.78 -1.91 31.94
C MET A 405 -33.64 -2.54 30.86
N ASP A 406 -34.93 -2.63 31.11
CA ASP A 406 -35.93 -3.08 30.12
C ASP A 406 -36.37 -1.93 29.20
N GLN A 407 -37.18 -2.24 28.20
CA GLN A 407 -37.72 -1.27 27.24
C GLN A 407 -38.63 -0.18 27.89
N ASP A 408 -39.18 -0.44 29.08
CA ASP A 408 -39.98 0.50 29.86
C ASP A 408 -39.13 1.36 30.83
N GLU A 409 -37.79 1.33 30.69
CA GLU A 409 -36.80 1.95 31.57
C GLU A 409 -36.83 1.47 33.05
N ASN A 410 -37.41 0.29 33.35
CA ASN A 410 -37.28 -0.30 34.65
C ASN A 410 -35.89 -0.92 34.83
N ILE A 411 -35.26 -0.66 35.99
CA ILE A 411 -33.91 -1.15 36.26
C ILE A 411 -33.93 -2.22 37.34
N THR A 412 -33.30 -3.36 37.00
CA THR A 412 -32.99 -4.42 37.97
C THR A 412 -31.50 -4.40 38.26
N GLN A 413 -31.11 -4.47 39.51
CA GLN A 413 -29.72 -4.63 39.93
C GLN A 413 -29.48 -6.03 40.45
N LEU A 414 -28.40 -6.67 40.02
CA LEU A 414 -27.90 -7.96 40.50
C LEU A 414 -26.51 -7.76 41.11
N ASN A 415 -26.36 -8.09 42.39
CA ASN A 415 -25.07 -7.94 43.10
C ASN A 415 -24.93 -9.02 44.19
N SER A 416 -23.81 -9.01 44.92
CA SER A 416 -23.50 -9.97 45.98
C SER A 416 -24.45 -9.89 47.20
N GLU A 417 -25.18 -8.80 47.37
CA GLU A 417 -26.15 -8.63 48.46
C GLU A 417 -27.50 -9.28 48.13
N ASN A 418 -27.89 -9.35 46.84
CA ASN A 418 -29.21 -9.80 46.43
C ASN A 418 -29.22 -11.03 45.51
N SER A 419 -28.03 -11.60 45.24
CA SER A 419 -27.87 -12.75 44.34
C SER A 419 -26.78 -13.71 44.83
N ALA A 420 -26.49 -14.78 44.10
CA ALA A 420 -25.45 -15.72 44.44
C ALA A 420 -24.05 -15.29 43.94
N LEU A 421 -23.87 -14.08 43.47
CA LEU A 421 -22.57 -13.54 43.12
C LEU A 421 -21.65 -13.44 44.36
N THR A 422 -20.41 -13.88 44.25
CA THR A 422 -19.40 -13.69 45.30
C THR A 422 -18.61 -12.39 45.13
N SER A 423 -18.71 -11.78 43.92
CA SER A 423 -18.01 -10.53 43.59
C SER A 423 -18.90 -9.62 42.75
N ASP A 424 -18.94 -8.34 43.11
CA ASP A 424 -19.64 -7.29 42.35
C ASP A 424 -18.80 -6.77 41.17
N ARG A 425 -17.58 -7.30 41.00
CA ARG A 425 -16.68 -6.96 39.88
C ARG A 425 -16.96 -7.85 38.70
N ILE A 426 -17.81 -7.37 37.83
CA ILE A 426 -18.21 -8.11 36.63
C ILE A 426 -17.20 -7.84 35.49
N ARG A 427 -16.85 -8.88 34.74
CA ARG A 427 -15.88 -8.83 33.66
C ARG A 427 -16.52 -9.04 32.29
N SER A 428 -17.42 -10.00 32.19
CA SER A 428 -18.12 -10.33 30.95
C SER A 428 -19.55 -10.76 31.19
N ILE A 429 -20.40 -10.46 30.24
CA ILE A 429 -21.78 -10.92 30.14
C ILE A 429 -21.97 -11.41 28.70
N SER A 430 -22.58 -12.57 28.53
CA SER A 430 -22.99 -13.07 27.22
C SER A 430 -24.29 -13.85 27.31
N GLU A 431 -25.16 -13.69 26.34
CA GLU A 431 -26.40 -14.43 26.18
C GLU A 431 -26.14 -15.78 25.54
N LYS A 432 -26.84 -16.82 26.00
CA LYS A 432 -26.87 -18.15 25.42
C LYS A 432 -28.06 -18.29 24.47
N GLU A 433 -28.01 -19.28 23.58
CA GLU A 433 -29.14 -19.58 22.69
C GLU A 433 -30.46 -19.84 23.43
N ASP A 434 -30.42 -20.34 24.66
CA ASP A 434 -31.60 -20.60 25.47
C ASP A 434 -32.15 -19.36 26.19
N GLY A 435 -31.59 -18.17 25.95
CA GLY A 435 -31.97 -16.91 26.60
C GLY A 435 -31.43 -16.77 28.04
N SER A 436 -30.60 -17.69 28.51
CA SER A 436 -29.88 -17.53 29.78
C SER A 436 -28.58 -16.78 29.56
N PHE A 437 -27.99 -16.26 30.65
CA PHE A 437 -26.79 -15.44 30.55
C PHE A 437 -25.61 -16.05 31.29
N LEU A 438 -24.45 -16.05 30.66
CA LEU A 438 -23.16 -16.37 31.25
C LEU A 438 -22.53 -15.11 31.82
N ILE A 439 -22.04 -15.18 33.03
CA ILE A 439 -21.43 -14.03 33.72
C ILE A 439 -20.04 -14.41 34.22
N GLY A 440 -19.03 -13.71 33.75
CA GLY A 440 -17.66 -13.80 34.24
C GLY A 440 -17.36 -12.70 35.25
N THR A 441 -16.77 -13.07 36.40
CA THR A 441 -16.47 -12.12 37.49
C THR A 441 -15.00 -12.14 37.88
N GLU A 442 -14.62 -11.28 38.83
CA GLU A 442 -13.31 -11.34 39.50
C GLU A 442 -13.09 -12.65 40.24
N GLU A 443 -14.19 -13.32 40.69
CA GLU A 443 -14.18 -14.56 41.43
C GLU A 443 -15.28 -15.48 40.88
N GLY A 444 -14.93 -16.32 39.88
CA GLY A 444 -15.80 -17.36 39.33
C GLY A 444 -16.67 -16.95 38.13
N ALA A 445 -17.31 -17.98 37.58
CA ALA A 445 -18.26 -17.89 36.47
C ALA A 445 -19.64 -18.31 36.94
N TYR A 446 -20.68 -17.63 36.42
CA TYR A 446 -22.06 -17.81 36.84
C TYR A 446 -22.99 -17.94 35.63
N LEU A 447 -24.13 -18.60 35.88
CA LEU A 447 -25.26 -18.68 34.96
C LEU A 447 -26.43 -17.90 35.57
N TYR A 448 -27.03 -17.01 34.79
CA TYR A 448 -28.26 -16.34 35.16
C TYR A 448 -29.42 -16.87 34.33
N LYS A 449 -30.51 -17.25 34.99
CA LYS A 449 -31.80 -17.55 34.40
C LYS A 449 -32.87 -16.71 35.06
N GLU A 450 -33.81 -16.17 34.30
CA GLU A 450 -34.79 -15.22 34.83
C GLU A 450 -35.63 -15.79 35.97
N GLU A 451 -36.05 -17.06 35.86
CA GLU A 451 -36.86 -17.74 36.88
C GLU A 451 -36.03 -18.26 38.10
N GLU A 452 -34.75 -18.60 37.88
CA GLU A 452 -33.94 -19.27 38.90
C GLU A 452 -32.90 -18.31 39.56
N GLY A 453 -32.69 -17.14 38.97
CA GLY A 453 -31.67 -16.18 39.37
C GLY A 453 -30.24 -16.60 38.97
N ILE A 454 -29.27 -16.06 39.70
CA ILE A 454 -27.84 -16.34 39.45
C ILE A 454 -27.43 -17.60 40.20
N GLN A 455 -26.73 -18.50 39.53
CA GLN A 455 -26.13 -19.72 40.10
C GLN A 455 -24.66 -19.85 39.67
N ALA A 456 -23.83 -20.55 40.47
CA ALA A 456 -22.50 -20.88 40.01
C ALA A 456 -22.56 -21.77 38.74
N LEU A 457 -21.73 -21.47 37.74
CA LEU A 457 -21.74 -22.22 36.49
C LEU A 457 -21.21 -23.65 36.65
N THR A 458 -20.34 -23.89 37.63
CA THR A 458 -19.75 -25.19 37.94
C THR A 458 -19.60 -25.37 39.46
N GLU A 459 -19.49 -26.64 39.89
CA GLU A 459 -19.18 -26.98 41.27
C GLU A 459 -17.66 -26.97 41.60
N ASP A 460 -16.82 -26.63 40.61
CA ASP A 460 -15.39 -26.60 40.80
C ASP A 460 -14.94 -25.41 41.65
N GLU A 461 -14.56 -25.69 42.92
CA GLU A 461 -14.15 -24.67 43.88
C GLU A 461 -12.90 -23.89 43.47
N GLU A 462 -12.02 -24.48 42.65
CA GLU A 462 -10.81 -23.80 42.19
C GLU A 462 -11.15 -22.79 41.09
N LEU A 463 -12.01 -23.15 40.14
CA LEU A 463 -12.48 -22.23 39.11
C LEU A 463 -13.25 -21.07 39.71
N GLN A 464 -14.06 -21.33 40.75
CA GLN A 464 -14.84 -20.28 41.42
C GLN A 464 -13.98 -19.25 42.18
N LYS A 465 -12.69 -19.51 42.36
CA LYS A 465 -11.73 -18.56 42.95
C LYS A 465 -10.88 -17.83 41.87
N ARG A 466 -11.06 -18.19 40.58
CA ARG A 466 -10.29 -17.61 39.52
C ARG A 466 -10.96 -16.36 38.97
N ARG A 467 -10.12 -15.44 38.51
CA ARG A 467 -10.58 -14.29 37.74
C ARG A 467 -10.96 -14.76 36.34
N ILE A 468 -12.20 -14.53 35.95
CA ILE A 468 -12.73 -14.86 34.65
C ILE A 468 -12.70 -13.58 33.79
N LEU A 469 -12.04 -13.65 32.61
CA LEU A 469 -11.94 -12.51 31.70
C LEU A 469 -13.05 -12.52 30.67
N ASP A 470 -13.44 -13.71 30.20
CA ASP A 470 -14.56 -13.89 29.26
C ASP A 470 -15.21 -15.26 29.42
N VAL A 471 -16.50 -15.34 29.10
CA VAL A 471 -17.26 -16.61 29.08
C VAL A 471 -18.17 -16.58 27.86
N ARG A 472 -18.11 -17.62 27.02
CA ARG A 472 -18.93 -17.73 25.81
C ARG A 472 -19.40 -19.17 25.64
N GLU A 473 -20.56 -19.32 25.03
CA GLU A 473 -21.07 -20.60 24.52
C GLU A 473 -20.84 -20.67 23.02
N ASP A 474 -20.44 -21.84 22.51
CA ASP A 474 -20.43 -22.09 21.07
C ASP A 474 -21.78 -22.64 20.58
N ILE A 475 -21.89 -22.81 19.26
CA ILE A 475 -23.12 -23.30 18.61
C ILE A 475 -23.51 -24.72 19.07
N ASP A 476 -22.56 -25.53 19.55
CA ASP A 476 -22.79 -26.87 20.07
C ASP A 476 -23.15 -26.89 21.56
N GLY A 477 -23.20 -25.74 22.20
CA GLY A 477 -23.54 -25.58 23.62
C GLY A 477 -22.36 -25.88 24.57
N CYS A 478 -21.13 -25.92 24.11
CA CYS A 478 -19.95 -25.97 24.98
C CYS A 478 -19.65 -24.55 25.51
N VAL A 479 -19.38 -24.44 26.78
CA VAL A 479 -19.05 -23.17 27.42
C VAL A 479 -17.56 -23.03 27.64
N TYR A 480 -16.95 -22.00 27.05
CA TYR A 480 -15.57 -21.65 27.17
C TYR A 480 -15.39 -20.56 28.24
N ILE A 481 -14.55 -20.83 29.23
CA ILE A 481 -14.35 -19.97 30.41
C ILE A 481 -12.88 -19.49 30.38
N ALA A 482 -12.66 -18.27 29.93
CA ALA A 482 -11.34 -17.66 29.82
C ALA A 482 -10.86 -17.10 31.16
N THR A 483 -9.65 -17.50 31.61
CA THR A 483 -9.12 -17.07 32.89
C THR A 483 -7.92 -16.14 32.75
N ASP A 484 -7.61 -15.43 33.84
CA ASP A 484 -6.40 -14.64 33.95
C ASP A 484 -5.25 -15.48 34.52
N GLY A 485 -4.45 -16.08 33.66
CA GLY A 485 -3.23 -16.80 33.99
C GLY A 485 -3.36 -18.31 34.14
N TYR A 486 -4.56 -18.89 34.03
CA TYR A 486 -4.82 -20.32 34.30
C TYR A 486 -5.30 -21.10 33.07
N GLY A 487 -5.28 -20.48 31.90
CA GLY A 487 -5.72 -21.10 30.63
C GLY A 487 -7.22 -20.98 30.40
N ILE A 488 -7.74 -21.84 29.52
CA ILE A 488 -9.15 -21.95 29.18
C ILE A 488 -9.76 -23.18 29.84
N TYR A 489 -10.92 -23.01 30.44
CA TYR A 489 -11.75 -24.12 30.89
C TYR A 489 -12.90 -24.29 29.89
N VAL A 490 -13.17 -25.51 29.51
CA VAL A 490 -14.27 -25.87 28.60
C VAL A 490 -15.23 -26.81 29.32
N LEU A 491 -16.47 -26.37 29.44
CA LEU A 491 -17.57 -27.15 30.01
C LEU A 491 -18.38 -27.73 28.83
N ASP A 492 -18.31 -29.04 28.64
CA ASP A 492 -19.05 -29.71 27.58
C ASP A 492 -20.55 -29.86 27.90
N GLN A 493 -21.33 -30.27 26.91
CA GLN A 493 -22.76 -30.53 27.06
C GLN A 493 -23.09 -31.57 28.16
N ASN A 494 -22.17 -32.46 28.52
CA ASN A 494 -22.30 -33.45 29.56
C ASN A 494 -21.88 -32.93 30.94
N GLN A 495 -21.64 -31.63 31.09
CA GLN A 495 -21.19 -30.95 32.30
C GLN A 495 -19.78 -31.41 32.74
N LYS A 496 -18.97 -31.95 31.82
CA LYS A 496 -17.59 -32.28 32.10
C LYS A 496 -16.70 -31.05 31.86
N LEU A 497 -15.97 -30.67 32.89
CA LEU A 497 -15.02 -29.57 32.85
C LEU A 497 -13.64 -30.08 32.39
N SER A 498 -13.07 -29.46 31.38
CA SER A 498 -11.68 -29.68 30.90
C SER A 498 -10.90 -28.38 31.00
N CYS A 499 -9.59 -28.46 31.26
CA CYS A 499 -8.73 -27.27 31.32
C CYS A 499 -7.56 -27.43 30.38
N TYR A 500 -7.29 -26.38 29.60
CA TYR A 500 -6.18 -26.32 28.65
C TYR A 500 -5.26 -25.15 28.98
N THR A 501 -3.95 -25.40 28.89
CA THR A 501 -2.91 -24.48 29.34
C THR A 501 -1.82 -24.28 28.26
N LYS A 502 -0.72 -23.62 28.63
CA LYS A 502 0.45 -23.51 27.74
C LYS A 502 1.05 -24.89 27.37
N GLU A 503 0.91 -25.87 28.25
CA GLU A 503 1.42 -27.23 28.01
C GLU A 503 0.62 -27.95 26.91
N ASP A 504 -0.65 -27.53 26.73
CA ASP A 504 -1.54 -28.07 25.69
C ASP A 504 -1.48 -27.28 24.37
N GLY A 505 -0.70 -26.20 24.32
CA GLY A 505 -0.48 -25.46 23.05
C GLY A 505 -0.84 -23.97 23.09
N LEU A 506 -1.43 -23.42 24.15
CA LEU A 506 -1.72 -21.99 24.23
C LEU A 506 -0.45 -21.12 24.24
N PHE A 507 -0.53 -19.89 23.72
CA PHE A 507 0.54 -18.91 23.86
C PHE A 507 0.68 -18.43 25.30
N SER A 508 -0.45 -18.18 25.97
CA SER A 508 -0.52 -17.61 27.32
C SER A 508 -1.54 -18.33 28.18
N GLY A 509 -1.38 -18.25 29.51
CA GLY A 509 -2.43 -18.65 30.44
C GLY A 509 -3.52 -17.59 30.64
N SER A 510 -3.28 -16.33 30.24
CA SER A 510 -4.27 -15.25 30.28
C SER A 510 -4.94 -15.12 28.93
N ILE A 511 -6.22 -15.42 28.86
CA ILE A 511 -7.03 -15.36 27.64
C ILE A 511 -7.97 -14.17 27.77
N LEU A 512 -7.83 -13.21 26.86
CA LEU A 512 -8.53 -11.93 26.92
C LEU A 512 -9.98 -12.04 26.45
N LYS A 513 -10.17 -12.80 25.37
CA LYS A 513 -11.47 -12.98 24.70
C LYS A 513 -11.62 -14.41 24.20
N VAL A 514 -12.86 -14.84 24.13
CA VAL A 514 -13.29 -16.07 23.44
C VAL A 514 -14.26 -15.66 22.35
N VAL A 515 -14.03 -16.13 21.14
CA VAL A 515 -14.92 -15.87 19.99
C VAL A 515 -15.31 -17.22 19.40
N PRO A 516 -16.54 -17.69 19.63
CA PRO A 516 -17.04 -18.91 19.00
C PRO A 516 -16.96 -18.82 17.49
N SER A 517 -16.61 -19.91 16.82
CA SER A 517 -16.57 -20.00 15.38
C SER A 517 -17.74 -20.86 14.90
N GLU A 518 -18.64 -20.27 14.13
CA GLU A 518 -19.77 -21.01 13.54
C GLU A 518 -19.31 -21.89 12.37
N ASN A 519 -18.29 -21.46 11.63
CA ASN A 519 -17.84 -22.13 10.43
C ASN A 519 -16.85 -23.27 10.68
N LEU A 520 -15.96 -23.09 11.66
CA LEU A 520 -14.89 -24.05 11.95
C LEU A 520 -15.22 -24.95 13.14
N GLY A 521 -16.28 -24.61 13.89
CA GLY A 521 -16.58 -25.20 15.19
C GLY A 521 -15.57 -24.80 16.27
N GLY A 522 -15.92 -25.00 17.55
CA GLY A 522 -15.05 -24.60 18.65
C GLY A 522 -14.94 -23.08 18.84
N ALA A 523 -13.78 -22.57 19.20
CA ALA A 523 -13.62 -21.14 19.50
C ALA A 523 -12.20 -20.61 19.23
N TRP A 524 -12.14 -19.33 18.89
CA TRP A 524 -10.92 -18.55 18.87
C TRP A 524 -10.60 -18.00 20.25
N LEU A 525 -9.36 -18.11 20.65
CA LEU A 525 -8.83 -17.64 21.92
C LEU A 525 -7.84 -16.51 21.69
N VAL A 526 -8.20 -15.29 22.08
CA VAL A 526 -7.36 -14.10 21.93
C VAL A 526 -6.51 -13.93 23.18
N MET A 527 -5.22 -13.84 22.99
CA MET A 527 -4.21 -13.60 24.03
C MET A 527 -3.28 -12.47 23.59
N GLY A 528 -2.64 -11.81 24.54
CA GLY A 528 -1.70 -10.73 24.18
C GLY A 528 -0.58 -11.18 23.25
N GLU A 529 -0.11 -12.41 23.39
CA GLU A 529 0.97 -12.98 22.58
C GLU A 529 0.52 -13.53 21.21
N GLY A 530 -0.80 -13.66 20.96
CA GLY A 530 -1.32 -14.19 19.71
C GLY A 530 -2.71 -14.81 19.84
N ILE A 531 -3.17 -15.46 18.80
CA ILE A 531 -4.47 -16.09 18.69
C ILE A 531 -4.30 -17.60 18.53
N CYS A 532 -5.13 -18.39 19.20
CA CYS A 532 -5.26 -19.83 18.99
C CYS A 532 -6.69 -20.18 18.63
N HIS A 533 -6.87 -21.25 17.89
CA HIS A 533 -8.15 -21.93 17.71
C HIS A 533 -8.16 -23.18 18.60
N ILE A 534 -9.25 -23.41 19.31
CA ILE A 534 -9.52 -24.65 20.01
C ILE A 534 -10.69 -25.35 19.34
N SER A 535 -10.47 -26.58 18.82
CA SER A 535 -11.53 -27.37 18.20
C SER A 535 -12.50 -27.93 19.21
N GLU A 536 -13.61 -28.49 18.75
CA GLU A 536 -14.59 -29.21 19.58
C GLU A 536 -13.96 -30.41 20.32
N GLU A 537 -12.96 -31.08 19.70
CA GLU A 537 -12.20 -32.16 20.33
C GLU A 537 -11.18 -31.68 21.36
N GLY A 538 -10.91 -30.39 21.43
CA GLY A 538 -9.94 -29.77 22.33
C GLY A 538 -8.52 -29.66 21.76
N ASP A 539 -8.36 -29.84 20.46
CA ASP A 539 -7.09 -29.63 19.78
C ASP A 539 -6.82 -28.14 19.62
N ILE A 540 -5.62 -27.68 20.02
CA ILE A 540 -5.24 -26.28 19.98
C ILE A 540 -4.27 -26.03 18.82
N GLN A 541 -4.67 -25.16 17.91
CA GLN A 541 -3.86 -24.68 16.81
C GLN A 541 -3.53 -23.20 16.99
N ARG A 542 -2.25 -22.84 16.86
CA ARG A 542 -1.78 -21.45 16.93
C ARG A 542 -1.88 -20.80 15.58
N VAL A 543 -2.37 -19.56 15.54
CA VAL A 543 -2.26 -18.71 14.34
C VAL A 543 -0.81 -18.26 14.21
N THR A 544 -0.21 -18.53 13.05
CA THR A 544 1.15 -18.13 12.70
C THR A 544 1.13 -17.38 11.37
N GLY A 545 2.11 -16.52 11.12
CA GLY A 545 2.19 -15.79 9.84
C GLY A 545 1.56 -14.39 9.84
N LEU A 546 0.83 -13.99 10.89
CA LEU A 546 0.36 -12.62 11.05
C LEU A 546 1.38 -11.80 11.86
N PRO A 547 1.76 -10.60 11.38
CA PRO A 547 2.72 -9.72 12.08
C PRO A 547 2.03 -8.91 13.20
N THR A 548 1.06 -9.51 13.91
CA THR A 548 0.34 -8.85 15.00
C THR A 548 1.23 -8.66 16.22
N ALA A 549 1.13 -7.49 16.84
CA ALA A 549 1.78 -7.21 18.12
C ALA A 549 0.69 -6.96 19.17
N ASN A 550 0.70 -7.73 20.28
CA ASN A 550 -0.29 -7.65 21.35
C ASN A 550 -1.74 -7.68 20.84
N CYS A 551 -2.25 -8.85 20.51
CA CYS A 551 -3.65 -9.02 20.11
C CYS A 551 -4.58 -8.63 21.26
N LEU A 552 -5.57 -7.79 20.96
CA LEU A 552 -6.50 -7.22 21.94
C LEU A 552 -7.91 -7.75 21.78
N ASP A 553 -8.35 -7.97 20.52
CA ASP A 553 -9.68 -8.47 20.20
C ASP A 553 -9.68 -9.22 18.86
N LEU A 554 -10.69 -10.04 18.65
CA LEU A 554 -11.06 -10.67 17.39
C LEU A 554 -12.58 -10.58 17.26
N MET A 555 -13.05 -10.17 16.11
CA MET A 555 -14.47 -10.14 15.76
C MET A 555 -14.67 -10.84 14.41
N LEU A 556 -15.77 -11.55 14.27
CA LEU A 556 -16.15 -12.22 13.03
C LEU A 556 -17.34 -11.47 12.43
N THR A 557 -17.28 -11.19 11.13
CA THR A 557 -18.38 -10.57 10.37
C THR A 557 -19.36 -11.63 9.89
N GLU A 558 -20.54 -11.20 9.43
CA GLU A 558 -21.54 -12.10 8.82
C GLU A 558 -21.05 -12.71 7.49
N GLU A 559 -20.01 -12.15 6.88
CA GLU A 559 -19.41 -12.62 5.62
C GLU A 559 -18.18 -13.51 5.83
N ASP A 560 -18.01 -14.07 7.03
CA ASP A 560 -16.89 -14.96 7.40
C ASP A 560 -15.51 -14.29 7.41
N GLU A 561 -15.47 -12.98 7.55
CA GLU A 561 -14.22 -12.25 7.73
C GLU A 561 -13.85 -12.09 9.21
N ALA A 562 -12.57 -12.19 9.50
CA ALA A 562 -12.00 -11.98 10.82
C ALA A 562 -11.34 -10.58 10.90
N LEU A 563 -11.79 -9.78 11.86
CA LEU A 563 -11.21 -8.49 12.20
C LEU A 563 -10.39 -8.64 13.48
N ILE A 564 -9.07 -8.55 13.38
CA ILE A 564 -8.17 -8.67 14.53
C ILE A 564 -7.68 -7.28 14.93
N ILE A 565 -8.01 -6.86 16.14
CA ILE A 565 -7.52 -5.62 16.72
C ILE A 565 -6.22 -5.91 17.48
N ALA A 566 -5.13 -5.27 17.07
CA ALA A 566 -3.82 -5.42 17.69
C ALA A 566 -3.16 -4.06 17.97
N SER A 567 -2.08 -4.05 18.75
CA SER A 567 -1.40 -2.80 19.10
C SER A 567 -0.64 -2.14 17.94
N ASN A 568 -0.59 -2.77 16.78
CA ASN A 568 0.01 -2.24 15.56
C ASN A 568 -0.99 -2.04 14.41
N GLY A 569 -2.29 -2.20 14.66
CA GLY A 569 -3.34 -1.97 13.67
C GLY A 569 -4.51 -2.93 13.78
N ILE A 570 -5.36 -2.90 12.75
CA ILE A 570 -6.47 -3.84 12.56
C ILE A 570 -6.14 -4.69 11.33
N PHE A 571 -6.32 -6.00 11.45
CA PHE A 571 -6.08 -6.96 10.39
C PHE A 571 -7.42 -7.56 9.95
N GLU A 572 -7.69 -7.52 8.66
CA GLU A 572 -8.88 -8.02 8.00
C GLU A 572 -8.48 -9.19 7.09
N LEU A 573 -9.11 -10.34 7.25
CA LEU A 573 -8.85 -11.54 6.46
C LEU A 573 -10.01 -12.53 6.60
N GLU A 574 -10.15 -13.45 5.63
CA GLU A 574 -11.12 -14.55 5.77
C GLU A 574 -10.79 -15.45 6.98
N GLU A 575 -11.78 -15.80 7.80
CA GLU A 575 -11.62 -16.62 9.00
C GLU A 575 -10.84 -17.93 8.74
N LYS A 576 -11.17 -18.64 7.65
CA LYS A 576 -10.52 -19.91 7.29
C LYS A 576 -9.01 -19.77 7.05
N ASN A 577 -8.54 -18.59 6.64
CA ASN A 577 -7.13 -18.32 6.36
C ASN A 577 -6.31 -18.18 7.63
N LEU A 578 -6.94 -17.97 8.79
CA LEU A 578 -6.23 -17.92 10.09
C LEU A 578 -5.52 -19.25 10.44
N LEU A 579 -5.99 -20.39 9.92
CA LEU A 579 -5.39 -21.71 10.14
C LEU A 579 -4.42 -22.14 9.02
N ALA A 580 -4.12 -21.27 8.04
CA ALA A 580 -3.15 -21.58 6.99
C ALA A 580 -1.73 -21.66 7.56
N GLU A 581 -0.96 -22.65 7.10
CA GLU A 581 0.43 -22.88 7.56
C GLU A 581 1.45 -21.96 6.86
N GLU A 582 1.15 -21.42 5.67
CA GLU A 582 2.04 -20.59 4.86
C GLU A 582 1.27 -19.43 4.22
N ASP A 583 1.90 -18.26 4.12
CA ASP A 583 1.48 -17.05 3.41
C ASP A 583 0.01 -16.63 3.62
N ILE A 584 -0.32 -16.21 4.83
CA ILE A 584 -1.65 -15.65 5.14
C ILE A 584 -1.80 -14.30 4.41
N SER A 585 -2.75 -14.23 3.49
CA SER A 585 -3.16 -12.96 2.89
C SER A 585 -4.08 -12.21 3.86
N TYR A 586 -3.73 -10.98 4.18
CA TYR A 586 -4.50 -10.11 5.07
C TYR A 586 -4.40 -8.67 4.57
N LYS A 587 -5.35 -7.84 4.96
CA LYS A 587 -5.29 -6.40 4.81
C LYS A 587 -5.04 -5.77 6.18
N GLN A 588 -4.06 -4.91 6.29
CA GLN A 588 -3.75 -4.18 7.52
C GLN A 588 -4.23 -2.73 7.42
N ILE A 589 -5.01 -2.29 8.39
CA ILE A 589 -5.35 -0.88 8.61
C ILE A 589 -4.45 -0.39 9.74
N SER A 590 -3.57 0.55 9.44
CA SER A 590 -2.51 1.01 10.32
C SER A 590 -2.59 2.51 10.60
N LYS A 591 -1.61 3.05 11.32
CA LYS A 591 -1.49 4.49 11.54
C LYS A 591 -1.41 5.28 10.21
N GLU A 592 -0.91 4.65 9.17
CA GLU A 592 -0.75 5.27 7.86
C GLU A 592 -2.09 5.45 7.14
N ASP A 593 -3.09 4.64 7.49
CA ASP A 593 -4.47 4.76 7.01
C ASP A 593 -5.30 5.74 7.85
N GLY A 594 -4.66 6.43 8.79
CA GLY A 594 -5.28 7.47 9.63
C GLY A 594 -5.82 6.98 10.96
N ILE A 595 -5.67 5.69 11.32
CA ILE A 595 -6.06 5.24 12.65
C ILE A 595 -5.04 5.70 13.71
N ARG A 596 -5.57 6.13 14.87
CA ARG A 596 -4.74 6.27 16.06
C ARG A 596 -4.71 4.93 16.79
N ILE A 597 -3.53 4.33 16.86
CA ILE A 597 -3.32 3.01 17.45
C ILE A 597 -3.18 3.17 18.99
N ASP A 598 -4.26 3.52 19.66
CA ASP A 598 -4.36 3.66 21.11
C ASP A 598 -5.56 2.87 21.67
N PHE A 599 -5.76 1.65 21.13
CA PHE A 599 -6.85 0.78 21.52
C PHE A 599 -6.82 0.45 23.01
N THR A 600 -8.00 0.38 23.62
CA THR A 600 -8.14 0.02 25.05
C THR A 600 -8.01 -1.49 25.22
N ALA A 601 -7.05 -1.92 26.04
CA ALA A 601 -6.89 -3.33 26.37
C ALA A 601 -8.10 -3.88 27.15
N ASN A 602 -8.52 -5.10 26.85
CA ASN A 602 -9.70 -5.76 27.43
C ASN A 602 -11.00 -4.96 27.30
N ALA A 603 -11.11 -4.11 26.30
CA ALA A 603 -12.35 -3.42 25.98
C ALA A 603 -13.38 -4.36 25.34
N ARG A 604 -14.62 -3.94 25.34
CA ARG A 604 -15.71 -4.55 24.58
C ARG A 604 -16.02 -3.64 23.40
N ASN A 605 -15.42 -3.97 22.27
CA ASN A 605 -15.71 -3.36 20.98
C ASN A 605 -17.04 -3.92 20.47
N ASP A 606 -17.64 -3.23 19.53
CA ASP A 606 -18.90 -3.65 18.93
C ASP A 606 -18.79 -3.69 17.39
N LEU A 607 -19.55 -4.57 16.77
CA LEU A 607 -19.63 -4.73 15.33
C LEU A 607 -21.12 -4.76 14.94
N ASP A 608 -21.60 -3.65 14.35
CA ASP A 608 -22.95 -3.51 13.83
C ASP A 608 -22.93 -3.66 12.30
N GLY A 609 -23.26 -4.86 11.81
CA GLY A 609 -23.07 -5.25 10.42
C GLY A 609 -21.57 -5.20 10.07
N GLU A 610 -21.20 -4.29 9.17
CA GLU A 610 -19.81 -4.10 8.72
C GLU A 610 -19.15 -2.86 9.35
N ILE A 611 -19.78 -2.24 10.35
CA ILE A 611 -19.20 -1.08 11.05
C ILE A 611 -18.61 -1.53 12.38
N LEU A 612 -17.28 -1.46 12.48
CA LEU A 612 -16.56 -1.71 13.72
C LEU A 612 -16.52 -0.46 14.60
N TYR A 613 -17.06 -0.53 15.81
CA TYR A 613 -16.90 0.48 16.84
C TYR A 613 -15.76 0.08 17.80
N ALA A 614 -14.61 0.71 17.67
CA ALA A 614 -13.41 0.36 18.45
C ALA A 614 -13.18 1.32 19.62
N CYS A 615 -13.00 0.74 20.82
CA CYS A 615 -12.69 1.45 22.06
C CYS A 615 -11.22 1.89 22.08
N ARG A 616 -10.99 3.15 22.47
CA ARG A 616 -9.64 3.72 22.56
C ARG A 616 -9.38 4.34 23.94
N THR A 617 -8.11 4.50 24.26
CA THR A 617 -7.69 5.20 25.49
C THR A 617 -7.95 6.71 25.43
N SER A 618 -8.14 7.26 24.22
CA SER A 618 -8.43 8.67 23.96
C SER A 618 -9.79 8.90 23.28
N GLY A 619 -10.78 8.03 23.49
CA GLY A 619 -12.10 8.11 22.85
C GLY A 619 -12.50 6.82 22.16
N ALA A 620 -13.22 6.90 21.04
CA ALA A 620 -13.62 5.78 20.20
C ALA A 620 -13.44 6.09 18.72
N MET A 621 -13.46 5.07 17.89
CA MET A 621 -13.54 5.21 16.44
C MET A 621 -14.59 4.28 15.87
N ALA A 622 -15.17 4.67 14.73
CA ALA A 622 -15.98 3.80 13.90
C ALA A 622 -15.26 3.60 12.57
N ILE A 623 -15.22 2.37 12.09
CA ILE A 623 -14.62 2.00 10.80
C ILE A 623 -15.67 1.25 9.99
N ASP A 624 -15.97 1.75 8.81
CA ASP A 624 -16.95 1.19 7.90
C ASP A 624 -16.25 0.29 6.87
N PHE A 625 -16.44 -1.03 6.98
CA PHE A 625 -15.87 -2.02 6.06
C PHE A 625 -16.80 -2.33 4.87
N SER A 626 -18.06 -1.85 4.89
CA SER A 626 -19.04 -2.07 3.82
C SER A 626 -18.69 -1.38 2.51
N LYS A 627 -17.87 -0.34 2.59
CA LYS A 627 -17.48 0.43 1.42
C LYS A 627 -16.47 -0.34 0.60
N GLU A 628 -16.92 -0.87 -0.53
CA GLU A 628 -15.99 -1.30 -1.57
C GLU A 628 -15.01 -0.15 -1.84
N LYS A 629 -13.76 -0.33 -1.47
CA LYS A 629 -12.72 0.62 -1.89
C LYS A 629 -12.73 0.62 -3.41
N LYS A 630 -13.15 1.74 -4.01
CA LYS A 630 -13.03 1.93 -5.45
C LYS A 630 -11.58 1.64 -5.82
N GLU A 631 -11.37 0.66 -6.71
CA GLU A 631 -10.04 0.41 -7.25
C GLU A 631 -9.56 1.72 -7.90
N VAL A 632 -8.59 2.36 -7.27
CA VAL A 632 -8.04 3.62 -7.76
C VAL A 632 -6.86 3.26 -8.65
N PRO A 633 -6.94 3.52 -9.97
CA PRO A 633 -5.88 3.18 -10.89
C PRO A 633 -4.62 4.01 -10.62
N ILE A 634 -3.45 3.40 -10.85
CA ILE A 634 -2.17 4.12 -10.88
C ILE A 634 -1.89 4.53 -12.31
N ARG A 635 -1.49 5.78 -12.53
CA ARG A 635 -1.00 6.24 -13.82
C ARG A 635 0.49 5.98 -13.94
N LEU A 636 0.92 5.51 -15.12
CA LEU A 636 2.33 5.26 -15.42
C LEU A 636 2.81 6.32 -16.41
N TYR A 637 3.87 7.01 -16.03
CA TYR A 637 4.48 8.04 -16.84
C TYR A 637 5.85 7.58 -17.37
N LEU A 638 6.01 7.59 -18.69
CA LEU A 638 7.30 7.37 -19.34
C LEU A 638 8.08 8.69 -19.31
N GLU A 639 8.99 8.83 -18.33
CA GLU A 639 9.77 10.06 -18.17
C GLU A 639 10.72 10.30 -19.34
N GLY A 640 11.25 9.22 -19.91
CA GLY A 640 12.09 9.30 -21.12
C GLY A 640 12.68 7.96 -21.53
N ALA A 641 13.12 7.91 -22.76
CA ALA A 641 13.94 6.85 -23.32
C ALA A 641 15.18 7.47 -23.96
N LEU A 642 16.37 7.11 -23.48
CA LEU A 642 17.63 7.65 -23.95
C LEU A 642 18.41 6.58 -24.71
N ALA A 643 18.80 6.90 -25.95
CA ALA A 643 19.71 6.08 -26.75
C ALA A 643 21.11 6.72 -26.75
N ASP A 644 22.09 6.06 -26.13
CA ASP A 644 23.46 6.57 -25.95
C ASP A 644 23.50 7.98 -25.30
N GLY A 645 22.46 8.32 -24.48
CA GLY A 645 22.33 9.59 -23.79
C GLY A 645 21.56 10.68 -24.58
N GLU A 646 21.09 10.40 -25.77
CA GLU A 646 20.19 11.29 -26.53
C GLU A 646 18.74 10.80 -26.44
N GLU A 647 17.82 11.72 -26.32
CA GLU A 647 16.39 11.42 -26.21
C GLU A 647 15.84 10.83 -27.51
N VAL A 648 15.07 9.75 -27.38
CA VAL A 648 14.46 9.06 -28.53
C VAL A 648 12.97 9.37 -28.55
N THR A 649 12.54 9.97 -29.67
CA THR A 649 11.12 10.27 -29.86
C THR A 649 10.33 9.04 -30.27
N MET A 650 9.11 8.92 -29.75
CA MET A 650 8.17 7.87 -30.12
C MET A 650 7.64 8.08 -31.55
N GLY A 651 7.74 7.06 -32.38
CA GLY A 651 7.15 7.03 -33.71
C GLY A 651 6.05 5.98 -33.79
N GLU A 652 4.84 6.35 -34.23
CA GLU A 652 3.69 5.45 -34.43
C GLU A 652 3.47 4.38 -33.32
N GLY A 653 3.65 4.76 -32.06
CA GLY A 653 3.42 3.87 -30.90
C GLY A 653 4.56 2.86 -30.64
N SER A 654 5.73 3.06 -31.19
CA SER A 654 6.94 2.28 -30.93
C SER A 654 8.19 3.15 -30.87
N LEU A 655 9.16 2.75 -30.06
CA LEU A 655 10.48 3.36 -29.99
C LEU A 655 11.37 2.76 -31.06
N ILE A 656 11.87 3.58 -32.00
CA ILE A 656 12.74 3.11 -33.07
C ILE A 656 14.18 3.47 -32.77
N LEU A 657 15.02 2.45 -32.52
CA LEU A 657 16.44 2.64 -32.24
C LEU A 657 17.29 2.43 -33.52
N PRO A 658 18.18 3.35 -33.84
CA PRO A 658 19.21 3.16 -34.86
C PRO A 658 20.10 1.93 -34.59
N ALA A 659 20.72 1.42 -35.64
CA ALA A 659 21.55 0.21 -35.57
C ALA A 659 22.81 0.39 -34.70
N ASP A 660 23.33 1.59 -34.61
CA ASP A 660 24.58 1.99 -33.93
C ASP A 660 24.38 2.31 -32.45
N VAL A 661 23.16 2.29 -31.92
CA VAL A 661 22.88 2.50 -30.50
C VAL A 661 23.42 1.34 -29.66
N HIS A 662 24.22 1.68 -28.66
CA HIS A 662 24.84 0.71 -27.76
C HIS A 662 24.14 0.60 -26.40
N ARG A 663 23.50 1.69 -25.93
CA ARG A 663 22.82 1.76 -24.64
C ARG A 663 21.43 2.36 -24.81
N LEU A 664 20.44 1.68 -24.31
CA LEU A 664 19.08 2.18 -24.15
C LEU A 664 18.78 2.32 -22.66
N SER A 665 18.48 3.53 -22.20
CA SER A 665 17.96 3.76 -20.85
C SER A 665 16.49 4.10 -20.95
N ILE A 666 15.66 3.45 -20.12
CA ILE A 666 14.22 3.66 -20.04
C ILE A 666 13.91 4.08 -18.62
N SER A 667 13.21 5.21 -18.48
CA SER A 667 12.80 5.75 -17.18
C SER A 667 11.29 5.79 -17.10
N VAL A 668 10.70 5.05 -16.15
CA VAL A 668 9.25 4.98 -15.90
C VAL A 668 8.99 5.36 -14.45
N ARG A 669 7.99 6.20 -14.25
CA ARG A 669 7.50 6.63 -12.93
C ARG A 669 6.02 6.31 -12.78
N PRO A 670 5.59 5.66 -11.69
CA PRO A 670 4.19 5.65 -11.29
C PRO A 670 3.83 7.01 -10.67
N ILE A 671 2.66 7.50 -11.01
CA ILE A 671 2.06 8.65 -10.32
C ILE A 671 1.05 8.06 -9.35
N ASN A 672 1.30 8.21 -8.05
CA ASN A 672 0.50 7.52 -7.05
C ASN A 672 0.47 8.28 -5.72
N PHE A 673 -0.73 8.60 -5.22
CA PHE A 673 -0.95 9.37 -3.99
C PHE A 673 -1.64 8.56 -2.89
N VAL A 674 -2.05 7.32 -3.17
CA VAL A 674 -2.91 6.51 -2.29
C VAL A 674 -2.28 5.18 -1.88
N HIS A 675 -1.78 4.41 -2.85
CA HIS A 675 -1.25 3.07 -2.59
C HIS A 675 0.16 3.15 -2.00
N ARG A 676 0.43 2.37 -0.94
CA ARG A 676 1.70 2.43 -0.20
C ARG A 676 2.50 1.14 -0.23
N ASN A 677 1.82 -0.02 -0.23
CA ASN A 677 2.49 -1.32 -0.25
C ASN A 677 2.48 -1.89 -1.67
N ILE A 678 3.20 -1.23 -2.57
CA ILE A 678 3.30 -1.64 -3.97
C ILE A 678 4.74 -1.99 -4.34
N SER A 679 4.90 -2.77 -5.39
CA SER A 679 6.20 -3.08 -5.99
C SER A 679 6.11 -3.04 -7.50
N ALA A 680 7.25 -2.77 -8.15
CA ALA A 680 7.37 -2.80 -9.60
C ALA A 680 7.88 -4.15 -10.08
N LEU A 681 7.26 -4.67 -11.14
CA LEU A 681 7.80 -5.76 -11.96
C LEU A 681 8.08 -5.25 -13.36
N TYR A 682 9.26 -5.51 -13.88
CA TYR A 682 9.61 -5.10 -15.24
C TYR A 682 10.45 -6.15 -15.95
N CYS A 683 10.38 -6.13 -17.28
CA CYS A 683 11.10 -7.05 -18.14
C CYS A 683 11.23 -6.45 -19.55
N LEU A 684 12.38 -6.61 -20.18
CA LEU A 684 12.55 -6.39 -21.60
C LEU A 684 12.51 -7.74 -22.33
N GLU A 685 11.35 -8.12 -22.84
CA GLU A 685 11.19 -9.34 -23.62
C GLU A 685 12.17 -9.39 -24.79
N GLY A 686 12.92 -10.48 -24.89
CA GLY A 686 13.99 -10.66 -25.88
C GLY A 686 15.39 -10.29 -25.39
N ALA A 687 15.52 -9.68 -24.21
CA ALA A 687 16.79 -9.37 -23.56
C ALA A 687 16.89 -9.97 -22.16
N ASP A 688 15.85 -9.87 -21.36
CA ASP A 688 15.82 -10.42 -19.98
C ASP A 688 15.35 -11.89 -19.98
N GLU A 689 15.90 -12.68 -19.06
CA GLU A 689 15.52 -14.10 -18.90
C GLU A 689 14.26 -14.28 -18.05
N ALA A 690 13.93 -13.32 -17.18
CA ALA A 690 12.76 -13.33 -16.28
C ALA A 690 12.35 -11.91 -15.89
N GLU A 691 11.12 -11.76 -15.39
CA GLU A 691 10.66 -10.51 -14.78
C GLU A 691 11.52 -10.15 -13.56
N ILE A 692 11.90 -8.88 -13.44
CA ILE A 692 12.71 -8.35 -12.35
C ILE A 692 11.76 -7.64 -11.38
N SER A 693 11.82 -8.01 -10.09
CA SER A 693 11.05 -7.36 -9.05
C SER A 693 11.88 -6.28 -8.35
N SER A 694 11.31 -5.10 -8.17
CA SER A 694 11.89 -3.99 -7.46
C SER A 694 10.92 -3.43 -6.43
N GLN A 695 11.44 -3.14 -5.22
CA GLN A 695 10.72 -2.35 -4.22
C GLN A 695 10.80 -0.85 -4.50
N ASP A 696 11.74 -0.43 -5.36
CA ASP A 696 11.76 0.92 -5.90
C ASP A 696 10.84 0.97 -7.10
N GLU A 697 9.80 1.78 -7.00
CA GLU A 697 8.79 1.94 -8.03
C GLU A 697 9.29 2.80 -9.19
N ASN A 698 10.21 3.73 -8.93
CA ASN A 698 10.84 4.55 -9.95
C ASN A 698 11.98 3.77 -10.59
N ILE A 699 11.84 3.41 -11.85
CA ILE A 699 12.84 2.61 -12.56
C ILE A 699 13.56 3.46 -13.60
N GLU A 700 14.89 3.43 -13.53
CA GLU A 700 15.78 3.87 -14.59
C GLU A 700 16.67 2.69 -14.99
N GLU A 701 16.21 1.93 -15.99
CA GLU A 701 16.91 0.74 -16.45
C GLU A 701 17.72 1.00 -17.70
N SER A 702 18.88 0.37 -17.76
CA SER A 702 19.81 0.53 -18.88
C SER A 702 20.18 -0.80 -19.52
N TYR A 703 19.78 -0.97 -20.74
CA TYR A 703 20.08 -2.12 -21.58
C TYR A 703 21.25 -1.81 -22.50
N THR A 704 22.28 -2.65 -22.48
CA THR A 704 23.47 -2.45 -23.30
C THR A 704 23.62 -3.55 -24.34
N ASN A 705 24.15 -3.20 -25.51
CA ASN A 705 24.44 -4.16 -26.59
C ASN A 705 23.23 -4.97 -27.05
N LEU A 706 22.05 -4.36 -27.06
CA LEU A 706 20.87 -4.98 -27.67
C LEU A 706 21.17 -5.31 -29.13
N GLN A 707 20.80 -6.50 -29.58
CA GLN A 707 20.89 -6.87 -30.99
C GLN A 707 19.76 -6.22 -31.78
N GLY A 708 19.91 -6.16 -33.13
CA GLY A 708 18.80 -5.74 -33.98
C GLY A 708 17.61 -6.71 -33.79
N GLY A 709 16.42 -6.16 -33.65
CA GLY A 709 15.21 -6.95 -33.38
C GLY A 709 14.06 -6.14 -32.80
N ASP A 710 12.96 -6.83 -32.57
CA ASP A 710 11.77 -6.28 -31.91
C ASP A 710 11.78 -6.72 -30.44
N TYR A 711 11.55 -5.79 -29.54
CA TYR A 711 11.52 -5.97 -28.09
C TYR A 711 10.24 -5.38 -27.54
N THR A 712 9.79 -5.88 -26.38
CA THR A 712 8.70 -5.28 -25.63
C THR A 712 9.19 -5.05 -24.21
N PHE A 713 9.22 -3.79 -23.80
CA PHE A 713 9.47 -3.45 -22.40
C PHE A 713 8.13 -3.42 -21.68
N THR A 714 7.94 -4.32 -20.73
CA THR A 714 6.76 -4.41 -19.86
C THR A 714 7.13 -3.91 -18.49
N TYR A 715 6.31 -3.02 -17.95
CA TYR A 715 6.42 -2.51 -16.60
C TYR A 715 5.06 -2.60 -15.91
N LYS A 716 5.00 -3.20 -14.72
CA LYS A 716 3.78 -3.41 -13.95
C LYS A 716 3.96 -2.92 -12.52
N ILE A 717 2.93 -2.34 -11.96
CA ILE A 717 2.80 -2.09 -10.52
C ILE A 717 1.87 -3.13 -9.93
N ILE A 718 2.34 -3.79 -8.88
CA ILE A 718 1.62 -4.83 -8.15
C ILE A 718 1.37 -4.36 -6.72
N ASP A 719 0.16 -4.53 -6.27
CA ASP A 719 -0.20 -4.42 -4.86
C ASP A 719 0.33 -5.66 -4.12
N ASN A 720 1.20 -5.46 -3.14
CA ASN A 720 1.83 -6.56 -2.42
C ASN A 720 0.88 -7.31 -1.50
N ASP A 721 -0.21 -6.69 -1.07
CA ASP A 721 -1.20 -7.30 -0.21
C ASP A 721 -2.14 -8.21 -1.02
N SER A 722 -2.71 -7.70 -2.10
CA SER A 722 -3.67 -8.44 -2.94
C SER A 722 -3.03 -9.23 -4.09
N GLN A 723 -1.72 -9.00 -4.37
CA GLN A 723 -1.00 -9.55 -5.54
C GLN A 723 -1.66 -9.18 -6.90
N LYS A 724 -2.50 -8.14 -6.93
CA LYS A 724 -3.13 -7.64 -8.15
C LYS A 724 -2.24 -6.66 -8.89
N THR A 725 -2.30 -6.69 -10.20
CA THR A 725 -1.69 -5.66 -11.05
C THR A 725 -2.58 -4.42 -11.05
N LEU A 726 -2.05 -3.31 -10.52
CA LEU A 726 -2.74 -2.02 -10.45
C LEU A 726 -2.55 -1.19 -11.73
N ALA A 727 -1.40 -1.33 -12.39
CA ALA A 727 -1.10 -0.64 -13.64
C ALA A 727 -0.10 -1.44 -14.48
N GLU A 728 -0.20 -1.32 -15.81
CA GLU A 728 0.71 -1.96 -16.74
C GLU A 728 1.04 -1.03 -17.92
N LEU A 729 2.33 -0.92 -18.24
CA LEU A 729 2.86 -0.20 -19.39
C LEU A 729 3.59 -1.18 -20.32
N ASN A 730 3.21 -1.19 -21.59
CA ASN A 730 3.86 -2.00 -22.61
C ASN A 730 4.45 -1.08 -23.70
N LEU A 731 5.77 -0.98 -23.75
CA LEU A 731 6.50 -0.18 -24.72
C LEU A 731 7.14 -1.07 -25.78
N LYS A 732 6.70 -0.94 -27.01
CA LYS A 732 7.30 -1.64 -28.15
C LYS A 732 8.57 -0.92 -28.59
N ILE A 733 9.66 -1.67 -28.73
CA ILE A 733 10.98 -1.15 -29.10
C ILE A 733 11.47 -1.93 -30.32
N LYS A 734 11.81 -1.22 -31.36
CA LYS A 734 12.37 -1.81 -32.56
C LYS A 734 13.77 -1.29 -32.80
N LYS A 735 14.78 -2.15 -32.61
CA LYS A 735 16.15 -1.83 -32.97
C LYS A 735 16.45 -2.28 -34.40
N ILE A 736 16.91 -1.36 -35.25
CA ILE A 736 17.32 -1.64 -36.62
C ILE A 736 18.54 -2.56 -36.59
N TYR A 737 18.55 -3.58 -37.43
CA TYR A 737 19.70 -4.49 -37.54
C TYR A 737 20.93 -3.75 -38.06
N SER A 738 22.07 -3.95 -37.43
CA SER A 738 23.34 -3.55 -38.05
C SER A 738 23.65 -4.44 -39.25
N PHE A 739 24.47 -3.94 -40.15
CA PHE A 739 24.86 -4.69 -41.39
C PHE A 739 25.33 -6.11 -41.08
N TRP A 740 26.02 -6.31 -39.93
CA TRP A 740 26.54 -7.63 -39.55
C TRP A 740 25.50 -8.50 -38.81
N GLU A 741 24.42 -7.93 -38.35
CA GLU A 741 23.33 -8.63 -37.64
C GLU A 741 22.20 -9.06 -38.56
N GLU A 742 22.07 -8.43 -39.76
CA GLU A 742 21.05 -8.79 -40.72
C GLU A 742 21.08 -10.27 -41.07
N PRO A 743 19.93 -10.95 -41.02
CA PRO A 743 19.85 -12.39 -41.32
C PRO A 743 20.41 -12.70 -42.73
N GLU A 744 20.19 -11.81 -43.68
CA GLU A 744 20.71 -11.95 -45.06
C GLU A 744 22.25 -11.87 -45.10
N THR A 745 22.83 -10.92 -44.37
CA THR A 745 24.28 -10.77 -44.27
C THR A 745 24.93 -11.94 -43.52
N LYS A 746 24.30 -12.41 -42.43
CA LYS A 746 24.76 -13.62 -41.70
C LYS A 746 24.68 -14.85 -42.61
N ALA A 747 23.58 -15.00 -43.37
CA ALA A 747 23.44 -16.09 -44.35
C ALA A 747 24.51 -15.99 -45.43
N LEU A 748 24.74 -14.78 -45.97
CA LEU A 748 25.77 -14.55 -47.00
C LEU A 748 27.19 -14.84 -46.48
N LEU A 749 27.47 -14.45 -45.23
CA LEU A 749 28.75 -14.72 -44.54
C LEU A 749 28.90 -16.23 -44.27
N PHE A 750 27.84 -16.88 -43.78
CA PHE A 750 27.83 -18.33 -43.60
C PHE A 750 28.08 -19.07 -44.93
N PHE A 751 27.38 -18.69 -46.00
CA PHE A 751 27.61 -19.28 -47.32
C PHE A 751 29.01 -18.97 -47.87
N SER A 752 29.52 -17.76 -47.60
CA SER A 752 30.87 -17.36 -47.99
C SER A 752 31.94 -18.20 -47.28
N VAL A 753 31.76 -18.38 -45.95
CA VAL A 753 32.65 -19.24 -45.13
C VAL A 753 32.54 -20.70 -45.57
N LEU A 754 31.31 -21.18 -45.83
CA LEU A 754 31.09 -22.54 -46.37
C LEU A 754 31.77 -22.73 -47.70
N LEU A 755 31.71 -21.73 -48.59
CA LEU A 755 32.34 -21.74 -49.91
C LEU A 755 33.87 -21.74 -49.79
N LEU A 756 34.42 -20.94 -48.82
CA LEU A 756 35.84 -20.95 -48.51
C LEU A 756 36.30 -22.31 -47.94
N ILE A 757 35.51 -22.90 -47.05
CA ILE A 757 35.77 -24.25 -46.52
C ILE A 757 35.75 -25.27 -47.63
N LEU A 758 34.74 -25.19 -48.53
CA LEU A 758 34.63 -26.08 -49.68
C LEU A 758 35.80 -25.91 -50.64
N ALA A 759 36.19 -24.65 -50.92
CA ALA A 759 37.35 -24.31 -51.73
C ALA A 759 38.65 -24.79 -51.09
N GLY A 760 38.74 -24.63 -49.76
CA GLY A 760 39.88 -25.17 -48.92
C GLY A 760 39.95 -26.68 -48.95
N LEU A 761 38.79 -27.35 -48.86
CA LEU A 761 38.69 -28.82 -48.96
C LEU A 761 39.10 -29.30 -50.36
N LEU A 762 38.61 -28.63 -51.41
CA LEU A 762 38.97 -28.93 -52.80
C LEU A 762 40.49 -28.69 -53.03
N LEU A 763 41.02 -27.59 -52.52
CA LEU A 763 42.45 -27.31 -52.54
C LEU A 763 43.25 -28.33 -51.73
N MET A 764 42.76 -28.75 -50.55
CA MET A 764 43.36 -29.78 -49.71
C MET A 764 43.31 -31.14 -50.40
N ILE A 765 42.20 -31.48 -51.05
CA ILE A 765 42.08 -32.71 -51.87
C ILE A 765 43.08 -32.64 -53.01
N TYR A 766 43.17 -31.52 -53.70
CA TYR A 766 44.14 -31.29 -54.77
C TYR A 766 45.58 -31.39 -54.27
N LEU A 767 45.90 -30.79 -53.12
CA LEU A 767 47.24 -30.86 -52.52
C LEU A 767 47.53 -32.28 -51.92
N VAL A 768 46.52 -32.96 -51.39
CA VAL A 768 46.62 -34.37 -50.93
C VAL A 768 46.85 -35.31 -52.12
N GLU A 769 46.08 -35.14 -53.22
CA GLU A 769 46.35 -35.87 -54.45
C GLU A 769 47.77 -35.60 -54.98
N ARG A 770 48.19 -34.35 -54.93
CA ARG A 770 49.54 -33.94 -55.34
C ARG A 770 50.61 -34.50 -54.37
N ARG A 771 50.30 -34.56 -53.02
CA ARG A 771 51.20 -35.14 -52.02
C ARG A 771 51.19 -36.67 -52.04
N ILE A 772 50.06 -37.32 -52.29
CA ILE A 772 50.01 -38.76 -52.44
C ILE A 772 50.84 -39.22 -53.67
N LYS A 773 50.85 -38.48 -54.72
CA LYS A 773 51.75 -38.70 -55.89
C LYS A 773 53.25 -38.53 -55.51
N MET A 774 53.55 -37.73 -54.50
CA MET A 774 54.95 -37.45 -54.10
C MET A 774 55.45 -38.14 -52.87
N ARG A 775 54.64 -38.82 -52.07
CA ARG A 775 55.02 -39.39 -50.75
C ARG A 775 54.74 -40.88 -50.60
N TYR A 776 54.80 -41.68 -51.65
CA TYR A 776 54.86 -43.15 -51.52
C TYR A 776 56.27 -43.63 -51.17
N SER A 777 57.08 -42.82 -50.52
CA SER A 777 58.33 -43.30 -49.95
C SER A 777 58.78 -42.44 -48.77
N LYS A 778 58.81 -43.11 -47.68
CA LYS A 778 59.53 -42.83 -46.44
C LYS A 778 58.92 -41.87 -45.36
N ARG A 779 58.79 -42.45 -44.21
CA ARG A 779 58.80 -41.96 -42.83
C ARG A 779 57.51 -41.38 -42.29
N MET A 780 56.81 -42.21 -41.58
CA MET A 780 55.92 -41.79 -40.49
C MET A 780 55.87 -42.88 -39.41
N ARG A 781 56.70 -42.79 -38.41
CA ARG A 781 56.53 -43.63 -37.21
C ARG A 781 57.02 -43.09 -35.89
N GLU A 782 57.46 -41.90 -35.70
CA GLU A 782 58.11 -41.57 -34.41
C GLU A 782 57.66 -40.32 -33.67
N MET A 783 56.67 -39.56 -34.08
CA MET A 783 56.32 -38.31 -33.38
C MET A 783 54.86 -38.16 -32.93
N ARG A 784 54.20 -39.25 -32.63
CA ARG A 784 52.77 -39.17 -32.31
C ARG A 784 52.36 -39.46 -30.87
N GLU A 785 53.29 -39.70 -29.97
CA GLU A 785 52.93 -40.10 -28.59
C GLU A 785 53.09 -39.06 -27.45
N LYS A 786 53.72 -37.94 -27.69
CA LYS A 786 54.02 -37.01 -26.59
C LYS A 786 53.10 -35.77 -26.43
N GLU A 787 52.33 -35.38 -27.38
CA GLU A 787 51.54 -34.13 -27.32
C GLU A 787 50.07 -34.35 -26.85
N LEU A 788 49.55 -35.54 -26.92
CA LEU A 788 48.17 -35.86 -26.54
C LEU A 788 47.94 -36.04 -25.02
N THR A 789 49.03 -36.21 -24.28
CA THR A 789 48.95 -36.51 -22.83
C THR A 789 48.73 -35.24 -21.98
N HIS A 790 49.17 -34.09 -22.41
CA HIS A 790 49.15 -32.88 -21.58
C HIS A 790 47.76 -32.22 -21.54
N LEU A 791 47.00 -32.28 -22.61
CA LEU A 791 45.64 -31.68 -22.70
C LEU A 791 44.54 -32.53 -22.04
N ALA A 792 44.80 -33.79 -21.72
CA ALA A 792 43.79 -34.64 -21.13
C ALA A 792 43.71 -34.57 -19.60
N TYR A 793 44.71 -33.97 -18.96
CA TYR A 793 44.86 -34.08 -17.50
C TYR A 793 44.65 -32.78 -16.71
N ASN A 794 44.52 -31.65 -17.33
CA ASN A 794 44.27 -30.36 -16.64
C ASN A 794 42.92 -29.76 -16.98
N ASP A 795 42.30 -29.13 -15.99
CA ASP A 795 41.09 -28.31 -16.19
C ASP A 795 41.49 -26.91 -16.69
N LEU A 796 41.04 -26.56 -17.88
CA LEU A 796 41.45 -25.34 -18.57
C LEU A 796 40.88 -24.06 -17.92
N VAL A 797 39.85 -24.15 -17.10
CA VAL A 797 39.18 -23.02 -16.47
C VAL A 797 39.88 -22.65 -15.17
N THR A 798 40.16 -23.59 -14.32
CA THR A 798 40.64 -23.36 -12.95
C THR A 798 42.14 -23.64 -12.77
N GLY A 799 42.77 -24.33 -13.71
CA GLY A 799 44.14 -24.77 -13.59
C GLY A 799 44.37 -26.00 -12.71
N ALA A 800 43.31 -26.46 -12.06
CA ALA A 800 43.35 -27.69 -11.27
C ALA A 800 43.49 -28.93 -12.18
N TYR A 801 43.93 -30.08 -11.64
CA TYR A 801 43.88 -31.31 -12.39
C TYR A 801 42.44 -31.77 -12.69
N SER A 802 42.26 -32.32 -13.89
CA SER A 802 40.94 -32.77 -14.31
C SER A 802 40.49 -34.05 -13.59
N ARG A 803 39.19 -34.32 -13.60
CA ARG A 803 38.60 -35.59 -13.11
C ARG A 803 39.24 -36.79 -13.78
N ASN A 804 39.55 -36.71 -15.07
CA ASN A 804 40.18 -37.83 -15.80
C ASN A 804 41.56 -38.14 -15.24
N TYR A 805 42.32 -37.14 -14.84
CA TYR A 805 43.63 -37.38 -14.19
C TYR A 805 43.45 -37.99 -12.79
N TYR A 806 42.45 -37.50 -12.00
CA TYR A 806 42.11 -38.09 -10.71
C TYR A 806 41.77 -39.62 -10.86
N GLU A 807 40.89 -39.99 -11.75
CA GLU A 807 40.45 -41.40 -11.94
C GLU A 807 41.58 -42.34 -12.38
N ASN A 808 42.57 -41.83 -13.13
CA ASN A 808 43.70 -42.59 -13.60
C ASN A 808 44.86 -42.72 -12.58
N GLU A 809 45.02 -41.75 -11.71
CA GLU A 809 46.17 -41.65 -10.80
C GLU A 809 45.80 -41.99 -9.35
N VAL A 810 44.55 -41.87 -8.92
CA VAL A 810 44.14 -42.02 -7.52
C VAL A 810 44.56 -43.35 -6.89
N ASP A 811 44.55 -44.47 -7.66
CA ASP A 811 44.93 -45.78 -7.19
C ASP A 811 46.43 -46.03 -7.24
N ARG A 812 47.23 -45.10 -7.84
CA ARG A 812 48.70 -45.17 -7.95
C ARG A 812 49.41 -44.33 -6.90
N ILE A 813 48.64 -43.46 -6.20
CA ILE A 813 49.19 -42.58 -5.17
C ILE A 813 49.48 -43.38 -3.92
N ASP A 814 50.67 -43.21 -3.38
CA ASP A 814 51.08 -43.83 -2.10
C ASP A 814 50.18 -43.30 -0.95
N SER A 815 49.15 -44.06 -0.67
CA SER A 815 48.12 -43.68 0.31
C SER A 815 48.63 -43.74 1.77
N GLU A 816 49.75 -44.42 2.05
CA GLU A 816 50.32 -44.53 3.40
C GLU A 816 50.87 -43.15 3.87
N LYS A 817 51.23 -42.28 2.94
CA LYS A 817 51.72 -40.90 3.22
C LYS A 817 50.64 -39.87 3.33
N ILE A 818 49.35 -40.20 3.28
CA ILE A 818 48.23 -39.23 3.34
C ILE A 818 47.69 -39.26 4.75
N TYR A 819 47.59 -38.10 5.36
CA TYR A 819 47.08 -37.92 6.70
C TYR A 819 45.56 -37.63 6.69
N ALA A 820 45.08 -36.70 5.84
CA ALA A 820 43.67 -36.34 5.73
C ALA A 820 43.28 -35.98 4.29
N GLY A 821 42.04 -36.26 3.94
CA GLY A 821 41.44 -35.88 2.67
C GLY A 821 40.40 -34.75 2.83
N PHE A 822 40.18 -34.02 1.76
CA PHE A 822 39.24 -32.91 1.73
C PHE A 822 38.43 -32.85 0.43
N SER A 823 37.13 -32.59 0.58
CA SER A 823 36.24 -32.23 -0.50
C SER A 823 35.67 -30.84 -0.23
N VAL A 824 35.81 -29.98 -1.18
CA VAL A 824 35.44 -28.54 -1.04
C VAL A 824 34.53 -28.10 -2.18
N SER A 825 33.52 -27.33 -1.88
CA SER A 825 32.70 -26.64 -2.89
C SER A 825 32.24 -25.27 -2.42
N ALA A 826 31.95 -24.41 -3.37
CA ALA A 826 31.32 -23.10 -3.08
C ALA A 826 29.81 -23.28 -2.84
N ASN A 827 29.31 -22.76 -1.72
CA ASN A 827 27.88 -22.72 -1.43
C ASN A 827 27.14 -21.79 -2.40
N TYR A 828 25.90 -22.15 -2.71
CA TYR A 828 25.04 -21.36 -3.61
C TYR A 828 25.57 -21.13 -5.03
N TYR A 829 26.49 -21.97 -5.52
CA TYR A 829 27.08 -21.89 -6.84
C TYR A 829 26.06 -21.72 -7.96
N SER A 830 24.99 -22.52 -7.93
CA SER A 830 23.91 -22.43 -8.94
C SER A 830 23.14 -21.12 -8.91
N PHE A 831 22.92 -20.58 -7.72
CA PHE A 831 22.28 -19.28 -7.53
C PHE A 831 23.11 -18.16 -8.16
N TYR A 832 24.42 -18.13 -7.91
CA TYR A 832 25.31 -17.14 -8.46
C TYR A 832 25.52 -17.31 -9.96
N LYS A 833 25.57 -18.53 -10.46
CA LYS A 833 25.64 -18.83 -11.90
C LYS A 833 24.43 -18.27 -12.66
N ILE A 834 23.23 -18.37 -12.06
CA ILE A 834 21.99 -17.88 -12.66
C ILE A 834 21.91 -16.34 -12.60
N ASN A 835 22.31 -15.74 -11.49
CA ASN A 835 22.13 -14.31 -11.24
C ASN A 835 23.26 -13.42 -11.76
N HIS A 836 24.49 -13.95 -11.83
CA HIS A 836 25.70 -13.19 -12.23
C HIS A 836 26.39 -13.76 -13.47
N GLY A 837 25.94 -14.91 -13.97
CA GLY A 837 26.46 -15.52 -15.19
C GLY A 837 27.66 -16.44 -14.99
N LEU A 838 28.05 -17.12 -16.08
CA LEU A 838 29.08 -18.16 -16.04
C LEU A 838 30.48 -17.60 -15.75
N LEU A 839 30.83 -16.47 -16.34
CA LEU A 839 32.17 -15.87 -16.17
C LEU A 839 32.46 -15.52 -14.71
N PHE A 840 31.48 -14.99 -14.02
CA PHE A 840 31.59 -14.63 -12.60
C PHE A 840 31.88 -15.86 -11.72
N VAL A 841 31.15 -16.95 -11.93
CA VAL A 841 31.38 -18.16 -11.14
C VAL A 841 32.66 -18.89 -11.53
N GLU A 842 33.12 -18.78 -12.77
CA GLU A 842 34.41 -19.30 -13.19
C GLU A 842 35.59 -18.56 -12.55
N GLU A 843 35.46 -17.24 -12.42
CA GLU A 843 36.43 -16.39 -11.68
C GLU A 843 36.45 -16.79 -10.20
N MET A 844 35.31 -16.86 -9.57
CA MET A 844 35.15 -17.34 -8.19
C MET A 844 35.83 -18.73 -7.98
N LEU A 845 35.70 -19.64 -8.95
CA LEU A 845 36.33 -20.96 -8.83
C LEU A 845 37.85 -20.93 -9.03
N ARG A 846 38.37 -19.98 -9.83
CA ARG A 846 39.83 -19.73 -9.91
C ARG A 846 40.36 -19.24 -8.57
N ASP A 847 39.63 -18.26 -7.97
CA ASP A 847 39.99 -17.74 -6.64
C ASP A 847 39.95 -18.82 -5.57
N LEU A 848 38.94 -19.70 -5.64
CA LEU A 848 38.88 -20.88 -4.76
C LEU A 848 40.12 -21.75 -4.91
N VAL A 849 40.49 -22.11 -6.14
CA VAL A 849 41.65 -22.99 -6.38
C VAL A 849 42.96 -22.28 -5.96
N PHE A 850 43.06 -20.99 -6.20
CA PHE A 850 44.19 -20.17 -5.75
C PHE A 850 44.30 -20.14 -4.21
N THR A 851 43.20 -19.89 -3.52
CA THR A 851 43.14 -19.94 -2.05
C THR A 851 43.49 -21.31 -1.50
N LEU A 852 43.01 -22.39 -2.13
CA LEU A 852 43.37 -23.75 -1.76
C LEU A 852 44.87 -24.01 -1.93
N GLN A 853 45.51 -23.46 -2.98
CA GLN A 853 46.97 -23.58 -3.23
C GLN A 853 47.77 -22.77 -2.24
N GLU A 854 47.37 -21.55 -1.90
CA GLU A 854 48.07 -20.71 -0.93
C GLU A 854 47.93 -21.19 0.51
N HIS A 855 46.77 -21.74 0.87
CA HIS A 855 46.52 -22.24 2.23
C HIS A 855 47.22 -23.57 2.55
N THR A 856 47.63 -24.28 1.50
CA THR A 856 48.36 -25.53 1.62
C THR A 856 49.87 -25.26 1.41
N GLN A 857 50.67 -25.38 2.45
CA GLN A 857 52.09 -25.07 2.44
C GLN A 857 52.96 -26.03 1.61
N GLU A 858 52.35 -27.03 0.95
CA GLU A 858 53.00 -28.05 0.10
C GLU A 858 52.50 -27.93 -1.36
N GLU A 859 53.28 -28.40 -2.35
CA GLU A 859 52.84 -28.61 -3.74
C GLU A 859 51.76 -29.70 -3.80
N ILE A 860 50.52 -29.34 -3.53
CA ILE A 860 49.40 -30.28 -3.52
C ILE A 860 48.73 -30.34 -4.89
N LYS A 861 48.37 -31.54 -5.30
CA LYS A 861 47.52 -31.77 -6.46
C LYS A 861 46.08 -31.52 -6.07
N ILE A 862 45.46 -30.49 -6.62
CA ILE A 862 44.03 -30.18 -6.49
C ILE A 862 43.34 -30.71 -7.73
N PHE A 863 42.27 -31.47 -7.54
CA PHE A 863 41.49 -32.10 -8.60
C PHE A 863 40.09 -31.51 -8.66
N ARG A 864 39.71 -31.00 -9.80
CA ARG A 864 38.32 -30.58 -10.05
C ARG A 864 37.53 -31.80 -10.48
N ILE A 865 36.61 -32.25 -9.62
CA ILE A 865 35.83 -33.49 -9.80
C ILE A 865 34.50 -33.23 -10.50
N SER A 866 33.91 -32.03 -10.23
CA SER A 866 32.69 -31.59 -10.92
C SER A 866 32.69 -30.06 -11.07
N GLU A 867 31.59 -29.51 -11.50
CA GLU A 867 31.50 -28.05 -11.80
C GLU A 867 32.09 -27.16 -10.70
N ASN A 868 31.80 -27.43 -9.45
CA ASN A 868 32.23 -26.62 -8.30
C ASN A 868 32.83 -27.45 -7.15
N ILE A 869 33.20 -28.71 -7.37
CA ILE A 869 33.71 -29.60 -6.34
C ILE A 869 35.17 -29.91 -6.62
N PHE A 870 36.00 -29.70 -5.62
CA PHE A 870 37.43 -29.92 -5.64
C PHE A 870 37.84 -30.91 -4.58
N TYR A 871 38.78 -31.80 -4.94
CA TYR A 871 39.39 -32.80 -4.07
C TYR A 871 40.87 -32.49 -3.91
N PHE A 872 41.39 -32.64 -2.69
CA PHE A 872 42.81 -32.62 -2.36
C PHE A 872 43.06 -33.41 -1.06
N TRP A 873 44.29 -33.65 -0.73
CA TRP A 873 44.68 -34.32 0.51
C TRP A 873 45.99 -33.74 1.05
N LEU A 874 46.16 -33.85 2.38
CA LEU A 874 47.35 -33.41 3.12
C LEU A 874 48.17 -34.60 3.57
N ARG A 875 49.46 -34.44 3.58
CA ARG A 875 50.42 -35.40 4.07
C ARG A 875 50.92 -35.10 5.48
N GLU A 876 50.73 -33.83 5.93
CA GLU A 876 51.09 -33.37 7.28
C GLU A 876 49.92 -33.51 8.24
N PRO A 877 50.17 -33.76 9.55
CA PRO A 877 49.15 -33.81 10.57
C PRO A 877 48.42 -32.47 10.75
N VAL A 878 47.09 -32.45 10.63
CA VAL A 878 46.25 -31.30 10.84
C VAL A 878 45.09 -31.63 11.78
N GLN A 879 44.62 -30.65 12.59
CA GLN A 879 43.36 -30.76 13.28
C GLN A 879 42.21 -30.36 12.35
N LEU A 880 41.43 -31.35 11.90
CA LEU A 880 40.41 -31.17 10.87
C LEU A 880 39.46 -30.01 11.11
N GLU A 881 38.91 -29.86 12.31
CA GLU A 881 37.98 -28.79 12.65
C GLU A 881 38.61 -27.40 12.54
N VAL A 882 39.86 -27.27 13.01
CA VAL A 882 40.60 -26.01 12.93
C VAL A 882 40.93 -25.69 11.48
N TYR A 883 41.48 -26.64 10.76
CA TYR A 883 41.87 -26.46 9.35
C TYR A 883 40.67 -26.14 8.45
N ILE A 884 39.54 -26.81 8.64
CA ILE A 884 38.30 -26.51 7.90
C ILE A 884 37.81 -25.09 8.22
N LYS A 885 37.93 -24.66 9.46
CA LYS A 885 37.55 -23.32 9.86
C LYS A 885 38.46 -22.27 9.21
N GLU A 886 39.79 -22.43 9.31
CA GLU A 886 40.78 -21.55 8.70
C GLU A 886 40.63 -21.46 7.19
N LEU A 887 40.36 -22.60 6.52
CA LEU A 887 40.11 -22.62 5.08
C LEU A 887 38.86 -21.85 4.68
N LYS A 888 37.79 -21.93 5.48
CA LYS A 888 36.56 -21.17 5.25
C LYS A 888 36.78 -19.67 5.49
N GLU A 889 37.57 -19.31 6.51
CA GLU A 889 37.90 -17.91 6.83
C GLU A 889 38.81 -17.33 5.75
N ALA A 890 39.84 -18.04 5.30
CA ALA A 890 40.75 -17.61 4.25
C ALA A 890 40.05 -17.30 2.93
N PHE A 891 39.06 -18.10 2.56
CA PHE A 891 38.29 -17.84 1.35
C PHE A 891 37.36 -16.61 1.48
N GLN A 892 36.94 -16.26 2.69
CA GLN A 892 36.15 -15.02 2.91
C GLN A 892 37.01 -13.75 2.92
N GLU A 893 38.31 -13.87 3.13
CA GLU A 893 39.24 -12.76 3.17
C GLU A 893 39.90 -12.47 1.81
N THR A 894 39.87 -13.41 0.85
CA THR A 894 40.41 -13.24 -0.50
C THR A 894 39.44 -12.49 -1.40
N GLY A 895 39.67 -11.18 -1.64
CA GLY A 895 38.96 -10.35 -2.62
C GLY A 895 38.85 -8.91 -2.17
N GLU A 896 39.04 -7.94 -3.08
CA GLU A 896 38.86 -6.50 -2.83
C GLU A 896 37.45 -6.08 -2.48
N GLU A 897 36.43 -6.94 -2.71
CA GLU A 897 35.06 -6.80 -2.23
C GLU A 897 34.71 -8.09 -1.49
N LYS A 898 34.23 -7.99 -0.24
CA LYS A 898 33.77 -9.12 0.58
C LYS A 898 32.87 -10.03 -0.24
N THR A 899 33.43 -11.17 -0.67
CA THR A 899 32.68 -12.15 -1.45
C THR A 899 31.56 -12.72 -0.58
N PRO A 900 30.31 -12.68 -1.02
CA PRO A 900 29.17 -13.19 -0.24
C PRO A 900 29.13 -14.74 -0.18
N PHE A 901 30.20 -15.41 -0.60
CA PHE A 901 30.26 -16.85 -0.74
C PHE A 901 30.87 -17.53 0.46
N SER A 902 30.23 -18.60 0.89
CA SER A 902 30.79 -19.51 1.89
C SER A 902 31.20 -20.82 1.24
N LEU A 903 32.16 -21.51 1.84
CA LEU A 903 32.56 -22.86 1.41
C LEU A 903 31.83 -23.94 2.17
N ALA A 904 31.44 -24.98 1.45
CA ALA A 904 31.15 -26.28 2.05
C ALA A 904 32.41 -27.15 2.01
N VAL A 905 32.84 -27.60 3.16
CA VAL A 905 34.08 -28.39 3.32
C VAL A 905 33.80 -29.66 4.10
N GLY A 906 34.16 -30.78 3.51
CA GLY A 906 34.18 -32.05 4.19
C GLY A 906 35.60 -32.60 4.28
N GLY A 907 36.09 -32.84 5.46
CA GLY A 907 37.38 -33.43 5.74
C GLY A 907 37.26 -34.71 6.53
N SER A 908 38.17 -35.69 6.29
CA SER A 908 38.28 -36.90 7.06
C SER A 908 39.74 -37.29 7.23
N TYR A 909 40.07 -37.85 8.39
CA TYR A 909 41.35 -38.52 8.60
C TYR A 909 41.36 -39.82 7.83
N LYS A 910 42.51 -40.22 7.32
CA LYS A 910 42.72 -41.51 6.69
C LYS A 910 42.87 -42.61 7.74
N GLU A 911 42.08 -43.62 7.65
CA GLU A 911 42.18 -44.80 8.49
C GLU A 911 43.24 -45.79 7.94
N GLU A 912 43.81 -46.66 8.83
CA GLU A 912 44.69 -47.79 8.39
C GLU A 912 43.89 -48.72 7.48
N GLU A 913 44.44 -49.08 6.33
CA GLU A 913 43.80 -49.89 5.26
C GLU A 913 42.74 -49.20 4.39
N GLU A 914 42.36 -47.93 4.65
CA GLU A 914 41.40 -47.20 3.82
C GLU A 914 42.04 -46.76 2.50
N SER A 915 41.39 -47.05 1.38
CA SER A 915 41.85 -46.54 0.07
C SER A 915 41.60 -45.04 -0.07
N LEU A 916 42.38 -44.35 -0.90
CA LEU A 916 42.19 -42.93 -1.17
C LEU A 916 40.78 -42.61 -1.74
N ARG A 917 40.21 -43.57 -2.53
CA ARG A 917 38.84 -43.43 -3.03
C ARG A 917 37.78 -43.50 -1.94
N GLU A 918 37.98 -44.34 -0.92
CA GLU A 918 37.06 -44.44 0.23
C GLU A 918 37.17 -43.20 1.10
N LEU A 919 38.38 -42.76 1.42
CA LEU A 919 38.63 -41.48 2.11
C LEU A 919 37.92 -40.33 1.43
N MET A 920 38.06 -40.16 0.10
CA MET A 920 37.41 -39.08 -0.63
C MET A 920 35.89 -39.21 -0.67
N ARG A 921 35.32 -40.40 -0.63
CA ARG A 921 33.86 -40.62 -0.45
C ARG A 921 33.39 -40.17 0.94
N SER A 922 34.16 -40.44 1.98
CA SER A 922 33.89 -39.98 3.34
C SER A 922 33.91 -38.45 3.39
N CYS A 923 34.92 -37.82 2.80
CA CYS A 923 35.02 -36.36 2.69
C CYS A 923 33.84 -35.74 1.92
N GLU A 924 33.44 -36.41 0.80
CA GLU A 924 32.29 -35.94 0.00
C GLU A 924 30.98 -36.03 0.78
N LYS A 925 30.79 -37.05 1.60
CA LYS A 925 29.63 -37.21 2.47
C LYS A 925 29.57 -36.09 3.53
N MET A 926 30.70 -35.73 4.14
CA MET A 926 30.82 -34.64 5.11
C MET A 926 30.56 -33.29 4.46
N ARG A 927 31.13 -33.03 3.28
CA ARG A 927 30.89 -31.80 2.52
C ARG A 927 29.41 -31.59 2.21
N ARG A 928 28.69 -32.64 1.79
CA ARG A 928 27.24 -32.57 1.53
C ARG A 928 26.41 -32.25 2.78
N LEU A 929 26.88 -32.69 3.95
CA LEU A 929 26.24 -32.33 5.21
C LEU A 929 26.48 -30.85 5.54
N ASP A 930 27.68 -30.35 5.33
CA ASP A 930 28.06 -28.98 5.55
C ASP A 930 27.30 -28.05 4.57
N GLU A 931 27.15 -28.46 3.30
CA GLU A 931 26.38 -27.76 2.28
C GLU A 931 24.88 -27.62 2.67
N LYS A 932 24.27 -28.70 3.12
CA LYS A 932 22.88 -28.69 3.61
C LYS A 932 22.69 -27.83 4.85
N LEU A 933 23.65 -27.78 5.73
CA LEU A 933 23.63 -26.89 6.91
C LEU A 933 23.72 -25.41 6.50
N ALA A 934 24.53 -25.11 5.49
CA ALA A 934 24.61 -23.76 4.93
C ALA A 934 23.31 -23.36 4.20
N GLU A 935 22.70 -24.25 3.44
CA GLU A 935 21.41 -24.04 2.79
C GLU A 935 20.29 -23.78 3.81
N ALA A 936 20.26 -24.56 4.90
CA ALA A 936 19.29 -24.36 5.98
C ALA A 936 19.44 -22.97 6.64
N LYS A 937 20.67 -22.52 6.92
CA LYS A 937 20.96 -21.20 7.47
C LYS A 937 20.60 -20.07 6.50
N PHE A 938 20.74 -20.28 5.21
CA PHE A 938 20.38 -19.30 4.19
C PHE A 938 18.86 -19.13 4.07
N ILE A 939 18.11 -20.23 4.17
CA ILE A 939 16.65 -20.21 4.19
C ILE A 939 16.16 -19.50 5.46
N GLU A 940 16.76 -19.79 6.61
CA GLU A 940 16.49 -19.12 7.89
C GLU A 940 16.83 -17.62 7.85
N GLY A 941 17.94 -17.24 7.24
CA GLY A 941 18.33 -15.85 7.03
C GLY A 941 17.42 -15.08 6.06
N LYS A 942 16.90 -15.73 5.00
CA LYS A 942 15.91 -15.13 4.10
C LYS A 942 14.55 -14.90 4.78
N ILE A 943 14.15 -15.80 5.67
CA ILE A 943 12.93 -15.66 6.46
C ILE A 943 13.05 -14.43 7.38
N ASN A 944 14.20 -14.24 8.01
CA ASN A 944 14.47 -13.08 8.88
C ASN A 944 14.71 -11.74 8.12
N PHE A 945 14.83 -11.76 6.80
CA PHE A 945 14.98 -10.55 5.96
C PHE A 945 13.67 -10.12 5.29
N ILE A 946 12.63 -10.99 5.37
CA ILE A 946 11.27 -10.72 4.88
C ILE A 946 10.35 -10.28 6.05
N GLU A 947 10.79 -10.47 7.32
CA GLU A 947 10.23 -9.82 8.52
C GLU A 947 10.84 -8.41 8.68
#